data_6a4540dadc9d2adc6567b5a9a7f2bdd4
#
_entry.id   6a4540dadc9d2adc6567b5a9a7f2bdd4
#
_cell.length_a   1.000
_cell.length_b   1.000
_cell.length_c   1.000
_cell.angle_alpha   90.00
_cell.angle_beta   90.00
_cell.angle_gamma   90.00
#
_symmetry.space_group_name_H-M   'P 1'
#
loop_
_entity.id
_entity.type
_entity.pdbx_description
1 polymer ?
#
loop_
_entity_poly.entity_id
_entity_poly.type
_entity_poly.pdbx_seq_one_letter_code
_entity_poly.pdbx_strand_id
1 'polypeptide(L)'
;MKEENRKYEYVIGIDFGHGETSAAICPLQWDTPVEQLDPVKDLEMGGNKKVIPSAITIIDDSNAYIGDSAFNPGVLKEAEVHVCFKQAPKDINGEAEKVMMRFMSEVYTYIKSNNAGILSDDNHLVYIATPSGWDNTTQQLYVKMAQLAGLPVPNNGVTKESRAAFFRAQQDQTSGIARNIANGAIVFDMGSSTLDFTYIYTDGVKPKLIDYGYDCGASHVEKIILTDRENESDAVKLFERKYPKLIDFLLFEARKVKEQVYFDPTLKVKKTINFEDIIEDDDLGDERFRIAFQPGQLNEMLENKGYIDTIAKAMIDYKQNHIPNREIYGVFLTGGASRMDFIKGLVTKCWGVPEEKIYRDQDPSLTISQGVAEVARADMMVDGTDKKLSEEINHLMNSDDIYNIFVYDFGSALADQIGTTVGNTINVFGTQSMDWSLNDLQAAIEENIGETISELSPKAPEYLQASIEKGLKDIQIKVENIVKQYSKQNSSSMTVSYNISMPQISEINLDSVMNDISQRIASESSDWGGAIAGAAIGGGIALLLGGPLFWLVGGAALIGKFLFGDSEEEKKAKAMAKDLSLEERAKVREQIFEKGQELQDKINESVENALIGDREIKENINSSVRKLLQSYQSNLKTARILID
;
A
#
# COMPACT_ATOMS: atom_id res chain seq x y z
N MET A 1 1.93 9.22 -18.52
CA MET A 1 0.65 8.74 -17.94
C MET A 1 -0.17 9.88 -17.32
N LYS A 2 0.38 10.74 -16.44
CA LYS A 2 -0.41 11.86 -15.88
C LYS A 2 -0.97 12.82 -16.97
N GLU A 3 -0.25 13.01 -18.08
CA GLU A 3 -0.72 13.81 -19.23
C GLU A 3 -1.76 13.07 -20.08
N GLU A 4 -1.64 11.75 -20.24
CA GLU A 4 -2.62 10.93 -20.96
C GLU A 4 -3.95 10.81 -20.22
N ASN A 5 -3.92 10.75 -18.87
CA ASN A 5 -5.12 10.68 -18.05
C ASN A 5 -5.81 12.04 -17.87
N ARG A 6 -5.10 13.16 -18.06
CA ARG A 6 -5.68 14.51 -17.95
C ARG A 6 -6.79 14.84 -18.96
N LYS A 7 -6.98 14.02 -19.99
CA LYS A 7 -8.12 14.10 -20.88
C LYS A 7 -9.45 13.72 -20.23
N TYR A 8 -9.39 12.93 -19.14
CA TYR A 8 -10.60 12.56 -18.41
C TYR A 8 -10.97 13.63 -17.39
N GLU A 9 -12.24 13.94 -17.34
CA GLU A 9 -12.83 14.92 -16.41
C GLU A 9 -13.48 14.23 -15.22
N TYR A 10 -13.87 12.96 -15.39
CA TYR A 10 -14.61 12.21 -14.39
C TYR A 10 -14.11 10.77 -14.23
N VAL A 11 -14.36 10.23 -13.05
CA VAL A 11 -14.36 8.78 -12.82
C VAL A 11 -15.70 8.36 -12.26
N ILE A 12 -16.19 7.21 -12.73
CA ILE A 12 -17.42 6.59 -12.29
C ILE A 12 -17.06 5.33 -11.51
N GLY A 13 -17.58 5.19 -10.29
CA GLY A 13 -17.56 3.96 -9.52
C GLY A 13 -18.89 3.23 -9.69
N ILE A 14 -18.85 1.99 -10.15
CA ILE A 14 -20.06 1.14 -10.24
C ILE A 14 -19.90 -0.05 -9.31
N ASP A 15 -20.91 -0.24 -8.47
CA ASP A 15 -21.12 -1.48 -7.74
C ASP A 15 -22.19 -2.33 -8.44
N PHE A 16 -21.74 -3.34 -9.17
CA PHE A 16 -22.61 -4.40 -9.69
C PHE A 16 -22.84 -5.43 -8.57
N GLY A 17 -23.69 -5.10 -7.61
CA GLY A 17 -24.03 -6.00 -6.51
C GLY A 17 -24.87 -7.21 -6.96
N HIS A 18 -24.92 -8.26 -6.13
CA HIS A 18 -25.73 -9.46 -6.41
C HIS A 18 -27.24 -9.16 -6.45
N GLY A 19 -27.71 -8.26 -5.60
CA GLY A 19 -29.12 -7.87 -5.54
C GLY A 19 -29.42 -6.49 -6.05
N GLU A 20 -28.47 -5.55 -5.92
CA GLU A 20 -28.63 -4.14 -6.30
C GLU A 20 -27.40 -3.65 -7.04
N THR A 21 -27.63 -2.70 -7.94
CA THR A 21 -26.56 -2.00 -8.66
C THR A 21 -26.72 -0.50 -8.43
N SER A 22 -25.61 0.16 -8.12
CA SER A 22 -25.52 1.61 -7.94
C SER A 22 -24.28 2.17 -8.60
N ALA A 23 -24.30 3.49 -8.88
CA ALA A 23 -23.17 4.18 -9.47
C ALA A 23 -22.99 5.57 -8.83
N ALA A 24 -21.73 5.98 -8.74
CA ALA A 24 -21.36 7.31 -8.27
C ALA A 24 -20.26 7.91 -9.14
N ILE A 25 -20.11 9.24 -9.12
CA ILE A 25 -19.17 9.98 -9.94
C ILE A 25 -18.32 10.93 -9.09
N CYS A 26 -17.03 10.99 -9.39
CA CYS A 26 -16.12 12.00 -8.89
C CYS A 26 -15.53 12.83 -10.05
N PRO A 27 -15.51 14.16 -9.95
CA PRO A 27 -14.76 14.99 -10.89
C PRO A 27 -13.25 14.84 -10.64
N LEU A 28 -12.47 14.78 -11.72
CA LEU A 28 -11.01 14.75 -11.72
C LEU A 28 -10.47 16.18 -11.80
N GLN A 29 -10.42 16.85 -10.69
CA GLN A 29 -9.94 18.22 -10.57
C GLN A 29 -8.41 18.22 -10.40
N TRP A 30 -7.69 17.92 -11.47
CA TRP A 30 -6.26 17.58 -11.51
C TRP A 30 -5.30 18.53 -10.77
N ASP A 31 -5.63 19.81 -10.76
CA ASP A 31 -4.77 20.85 -10.18
C ASP A 31 -5.35 21.42 -8.87
N THR A 32 -6.42 20.79 -8.36
CA THR A 32 -7.09 21.20 -7.14
C THR A 32 -6.51 20.48 -5.94
N PRO A 33 -6.17 21.17 -4.83
CA PRO A 33 -5.77 20.53 -3.59
C PRO A 33 -6.83 19.53 -3.08
N VAL A 34 -6.40 18.44 -2.49
CA VAL A 34 -7.29 17.34 -2.06
C VAL A 34 -8.41 17.82 -1.13
N GLU A 35 -8.12 18.82 -0.29
CA GLU A 35 -9.06 19.40 0.67
C GLU A 35 -10.17 20.24 0.00
N GLN A 36 -9.97 20.62 -1.25
CA GLN A 36 -10.88 21.45 -2.04
C GLN A 36 -11.59 20.69 -3.16
N LEU A 37 -11.35 19.37 -3.25
CA LEU A 37 -12.02 18.54 -4.25
C LEU A 37 -13.53 18.48 -3.98
N ASP A 38 -14.30 18.54 -5.06
CA ASP A 38 -15.73 18.34 -4.97
C ASP A 38 -16.07 16.95 -4.41
N PRO A 39 -17.13 16.83 -3.62
CA PRO A 39 -17.54 15.55 -3.05
C PRO A 39 -18.01 14.59 -4.16
N VAL A 40 -18.01 13.30 -3.86
CA VAL A 40 -18.64 12.26 -4.69
C VAL A 40 -20.14 12.55 -4.83
N LYS A 41 -20.69 12.28 -6.01
CA LYS A 41 -22.13 12.43 -6.29
C LYS A 41 -22.68 11.10 -6.81
N ASP A 42 -23.89 10.76 -6.37
CA ASP A 42 -24.59 9.60 -6.90
C ASP A 42 -25.10 9.88 -8.30
N LEU A 43 -25.04 8.88 -9.17
CA LEU A 43 -25.62 8.93 -10.50
C LEU A 43 -27.07 8.43 -10.49
N GLU A 44 -27.90 9.03 -11.34
CA GLU A 44 -29.24 8.53 -11.56
C GLU A 44 -29.18 7.21 -12.36
N MET A 45 -29.81 6.19 -11.77
CA MET A 45 -29.96 4.87 -12.39
C MET A 45 -31.31 4.69 -13.08
N GLY A 46 -32.12 5.77 -13.15
CA GLY A 46 -33.39 5.90 -13.81
C GLY A 46 -34.60 6.12 -12.92
N GLY A 47 -35.58 6.87 -13.42
CA GLY A 47 -36.78 7.19 -12.68
C GLY A 47 -36.53 7.92 -11.36
N ASN A 48 -35.52 8.76 -11.27
CA ASN A 48 -35.00 9.43 -10.06
C ASN A 48 -34.46 8.44 -8.99
N LYS A 49 -34.19 7.18 -9.36
CA LYS A 49 -33.58 6.21 -8.47
C LYS A 49 -32.06 6.23 -8.63
N LYS A 50 -31.35 6.08 -7.50
CA LYS A 50 -29.89 5.96 -7.44
C LYS A 50 -29.42 4.51 -7.35
N VAL A 51 -30.35 3.60 -7.08
CA VAL A 51 -30.13 2.15 -6.94
C VAL A 51 -31.18 1.44 -7.76
N ILE A 52 -30.79 0.42 -8.50
CA ILE A 52 -31.70 -0.46 -9.24
C ILE A 52 -31.48 -1.92 -8.83
N PRO A 53 -32.48 -2.78 -8.90
CA PRO A 53 -32.28 -4.22 -8.81
C PRO A 53 -31.29 -4.73 -9.84
N SER A 54 -30.39 -5.65 -9.46
CA SER A 54 -29.52 -6.36 -10.40
C SER A 54 -30.34 -7.45 -11.11
N ALA A 55 -31.17 -7.01 -12.04
CA ALA A 55 -32.09 -7.83 -12.80
C ALA A 55 -32.13 -7.40 -14.27
N ILE A 56 -32.26 -8.37 -15.16
CA ILE A 56 -32.39 -8.14 -16.59
C ILE A 56 -33.35 -9.15 -17.24
N THR A 57 -34.23 -8.67 -18.11
CA THR A 57 -34.99 -9.48 -19.03
C THR A 57 -34.57 -9.17 -20.46
N ILE A 58 -34.07 -10.16 -21.17
CA ILE A 58 -33.55 -10.05 -22.53
C ILE A 58 -34.62 -10.58 -23.49
N ILE A 59 -35.21 -9.69 -24.29
CA ILE A 59 -36.21 -10.10 -25.31
C ILE A 59 -35.47 -10.58 -26.56
N ASP A 60 -34.47 -9.80 -27.02
CA ASP A 60 -33.64 -10.12 -28.18
C ASP A 60 -32.28 -9.37 -28.08
N ASP A 61 -31.47 -9.46 -29.14
CA ASP A 61 -30.15 -8.81 -29.18
C ASP A 61 -30.19 -7.29 -29.03
N SER A 62 -31.33 -6.65 -29.38
CA SER A 62 -31.51 -5.18 -29.37
C SER A 62 -32.31 -4.69 -28.18
N ASN A 63 -33.15 -5.54 -27.60
CA ASN A 63 -34.12 -5.16 -26.59
C ASN A 63 -33.89 -5.90 -25.28
N ALA A 64 -33.54 -5.17 -24.24
CA ALA A 64 -33.43 -5.67 -22.87
C ALA A 64 -34.00 -4.65 -21.89
N TYR A 65 -34.50 -5.15 -20.76
CA TYR A 65 -35.03 -4.35 -19.66
C TYR A 65 -34.24 -4.64 -18.41
N ILE A 66 -33.79 -3.59 -17.71
CA ILE A 66 -32.99 -3.71 -16.49
C ILE A 66 -33.69 -3.11 -15.28
N GLY A 67 -33.25 -3.53 -14.09
CA GLY A 67 -33.81 -3.02 -12.84
C GLY A 67 -35.28 -3.37 -12.66
N ASP A 68 -36.06 -2.41 -12.16
CA ASP A 68 -37.50 -2.61 -11.94
C ASP A 68 -38.27 -2.93 -13.24
N SER A 69 -37.82 -2.42 -14.37
CA SER A 69 -38.51 -2.64 -15.66
C SER A 69 -38.38 -4.07 -16.14
N ALA A 70 -37.35 -4.81 -15.70
CA ALA A 70 -37.22 -6.25 -15.98
C ALA A 70 -38.37 -7.08 -15.40
N PHE A 71 -39.04 -6.59 -14.38
CA PHE A 71 -40.16 -7.26 -13.71
C PHE A 71 -41.54 -6.74 -14.16
N ASN A 72 -41.62 -5.94 -15.22
CA ASN A 72 -42.91 -5.50 -15.72
C ASN A 72 -43.74 -6.69 -16.24
N PRO A 73 -45.01 -6.82 -15.84
CA PRO A 73 -45.84 -7.95 -16.22
C PRO A 73 -45.87 -8.24 -17.72
N GLY A 74 -45.93 -7.19 -18.56
CA GLY A 74 -45.90 -7.36 -20.01
C GLY A 74 -44.58 -7.95 -20.52
N VAL A 75 -43.45 -7.58 -19.90
CA VAL A 75 -42.11 -8.07 -20.26
C VAL A 75 -41.94 -9.54 -19.80
N LEU A 76 -42.46 -9.89 -18.60
CA LEU A 76 -42.40 -11.25 -18.06
C LEU A 76 -43.21 -12.26 -18.87
N LYS A 77 -44.22 -11.81 -19.63
CA LYS A 77 -44.98 -12.68 -20.57
C LYS A 77 -44.17 -13.00 -21.84
N GLU A 78 -43.18 -12.19 -22.19
CA GLU A 78 -42.40 -12.35 -23.42
C GLU A 78 -41.08 -13.12 -23.18
N ALA A 79 -40.39 -12.90 -22.03
CA ALA A 79 -39.11 -13.51 -21.76
C ALA A 79 -38.83 -13.68 -20.25
N GLU A 80 -37.85 -14.52 -19.95
CA GLU A 80 -37.43 -14.84 -18.58
C GLU A 80 -36.62 -13.68 -17.98
N VAL A 81 -36.90 -13.36 -16.71
CA VAL A 81 -36.07 -12.45 -15.92
C VAL A 81 -34.89 -13.21 -15.34
N HIS A 82 -33.71 -12.61 -15.46
CA HIS A 82 -32.47 -13.09 -14.85
C HIS A 82 -32.10 -12.23 -13.65
N VAL A 83 -31.86 -12.87 -12.50
CA VAL A 83 -31.36 -12.28 -11.27
C VAL A 83 -30.20 -13.13 -10.73
N CYS A 84 -29.51 -12.65 -9.70
CA CYS A 84 -28.48 -13.43 -9.01
C CYS A 84 -27.36 -13.98 -9.94
N PHE A 85 -27.12 -13.33 -11.07
CA PHE A 85 -26.17 -13.76 -12.09
C PHE A 85 -24.72 -13.31 -11.80
N LYS A 86 -24.47 -12.44 -10.80
CA LYS A 86 -23.10 -12.07 -10.40
C LYS A 86 -22.41 -13.28 -9.77
N GLN A 87 -21.48 -13.88 -10.51
CA GLN A 87 -20.65 -15.00 -10.09
C GLN A 87 -19.19 -14.68 -10.38
N ALA A 88 -18.27 -15.38 -9.70
CA ALA A 88 -16.84 -15.21 -10.00
C ALA A 88 -16.54 -15.65 -11.44
N PRO A 89 -15.85 -14.82 -12.25
CA PRO A 89 -15.60 -15.13 -13.67
C PRO A 89 -14.96 -16.49 -13.94
N LYS A 90 -14.21 -17.03 -13.00
CA LYS A 90 -13.61 -18.37 -13.12
C LYS A 90 -14.61 -19.51 -12.94
N ASP A 91 -15.77 -19.24 -12.32
CA ASP A 91 -16.79 -20.24 -11.98
C ASP A 91 -18.06 -20.06 -12.81
N ILE A 92 -18.17 -18.96 -13.58
CA ILE A 92 -19.34 -18.60 -14.37
C ILE A 92 -19.44 -19.46 -15.63
N ASN A 93 -20.64 -19.93 -15.95
CA ASN A 93 -20.88 -20.62 -17.22
C ASN A 93 -21.13 -19.63 -18.38
N GLY A 94 -20.99 -20.09 -19.63
CA GLY A 94 -21.05 -19.21 -20.79
C GLY A 94 -22.40 -18.48 -20.99
N GLU A 95 -23.52 -18.99 -20.47
CA GLU A 95 -24.82 -18.32 -20.53
C GLU A 95 -24.91 -17.23 -19.47
N ALA A 96 -24.59 -17.51 -18.23
CA ALA A 96 -24.55 -16.55 -17.14
C ALA A 96 -23.54 -15.44 -17.41
N GLU A 97 -22.40 -15.76 -18.04
CA GLU A 97 -21.40 -14.77 -18.47
C GLU A 97 -22.01 -13.78 -19.47
N LYS A 98 -22.74 -14.27 -20.48
CA LYS A 98 -23.43 -13.41 -21.47
C LYS A 98 -24.48 -12.51 -20.83
N VAL A 99 -25.28 -13.06 -19.93
CA VAL A 99 -26.30 -12.31 -19.17
C VAL A 99 -25.63 -11.19 -18.37
N MET A 100 -24.55 -11.50 -17.64
CA MET A 100 -23.82 -10.51 -16.87
C MET A 100 -23.20 -9.42 -17.75
N MET A 101 -22.56 -9.78 -18.85
CA MET A 101 -21.99 -8.80 -19.78
C MET A 101 -23.08 -7.93 -20.40
N ARG A 102 -24.22 -8.52 -20.77
CA ARG A 102 -25.36 -7.74 -21.28
C ARG A 102 -25.89 -6.78 -20.23
N PHE A 103 -26.04 -7.21 -19.00
CA PHE A 103 -26.46 -6.34 -17.89
C PHE A 103 -25.48 -5.18 -17.68
N MET A 104 -24.17 -5.44 -17.64
CA MET A 104 -23.16 -4.40 -17.52
C MET A 104 -23.27 -3.35 -18.66
N SER A 105 -23.45 -3.83 -19.89
CA SER A 105 -23.60 -2.97 -21.08
C SER A 105 -24.85 -2.08 -21.00
N GLU A 106 -25.99 -2.67 -20.62
CA GLU A 106 -27.25 -1.93 -20.50
C GLU A 106 -27.20 -0.91 -19.37
N VAL A 107 -26.63 -1.29 -18.19
CA VAL A 107 -26.43 -0.37 -17.05
C VAL A 107 -25.56 0.81 -17.46
N TYR A 108 -24.46 0.55 -18.13
CA TYR A 108 -23.56 1.63 -18.56
C TYR A 108 -24.22 2.54 -19.61
N THR A 109 -24.93 1.98 -20.57
CA THR A 109 -25.70 2.74 -21.57
C THR A 109 -26.77 3.60 -20.90
N TYR A 110 -27.42 3.06 -19.88
CA TYR A 110 -28.43 3.76 -19.10
C TYR A 110 -27.84 4.92 -18.28
N ILE A 111 -26.70 4.67 -17.61
CA ILE A 111 -25.97 5.73 -16.89
C ILE A 111 -25.62 6.87 -17.83
N LYS A 112 -25.05 6.58 -18.99
CA LYS A 112 -24.68 7.61 -19.98
C LYS A 112 -25.87 8.42 -20.45
N SER A 113 -26.97 7.75 -20.82
CA SER A 113 -28.16 8.40 -21.35
C SER A 113 -28.83 9.33 -20.33
N ASN A 114 -28.90 8.91 -19.07
CA ASN A 114 -29.51 9.70 -18.00
C ASN A 114 -28.62 10.85 -17.50
N ASN A 115 -27.31 10.77 -17.76
CA ASN A 115 -26.34 11.76 -17.32
C ASN A 115 -25.62 12.45 -18.51
N ALA A 116 -26.25 12.51 -19.67
CA ALA A 116 -25.68 13.05 -20.92
C ALA A 116 -25.22 14.53 -20.82
N GLY A 117 -25.72 15.30 -19.86
CA GLY A 117 -25.24 16.64 -19.57
C GLY A 117 -23.85 16.73 -18.93
N ILE A 118 -23.34 15.60 -18.39
CA ILE A 118 -22.06 15.51 -17.67
C ILE A 118 -21.11 14.55 -18.40
N LEU A 119 -21.64 13.43 -18.92
CA LEU A 119 -20.84 12.34 -19.49
C LEU A 119 -20.84 12.43 -21.03
N SER A 120 -19.66 12.38 -21.60
CA SER A 120 -19.41 12.16 -23.04
C SER A 120 -18.61 10.84 -23.21
N ASP A 121 -18.48 10.36 -24.45
CA ASP A 121 -17.84 9.08 -24.72
C ASP A 121 -16.37 9.00 -24.26
N ASP A 122 -15.67 10.14 -24.24
CA ASP A 122 -14.23 10.18 -24.02
C ASP A 122 -13.78 10.90 -22.74
N ASN A 123 -14.73 11.44 -21.93
CA ASN A 123 -14.36 12.29 -20.78
C ASN A 123 -14.32 11.58 -19.43
N HIS A 124 -14.53 10.25 -19.38
CA HIS A 124 -14.57 9.51 -18.13
C HIS A 124 -13.99 8.10 -18.23
N LEU A 125 -13.62 7.55 -17.07
CA LEU A 125 -13.30 6.15 -16.89
C LEU A 125 -14.26 5.52 -15.89
N VAL A 126 -14.41 4.20 -15.97
CA VAL A 126 -15.24 3.41 -15.06
C VAL A 126 -14.35 2.54 -14.19
N TYR A 127 -14.63 2.48 -12.91
CA TYR A 127 -14.06 1.56 -11.94
C TYR A 127 -15.18 0.70 -11.36
N ILE A 128 -14.89 -0.56 -11.07
CA ILE A 128 -15.89 -1.53 -10.62
C ILE A 128 -15.49 -2.17 -9.28
N ALA A 129 -16.49 -2.50 -8.47
CA ALA A 129 -16.30 -3.19 -7.20
C ALA A 129 -16.26 -4.72 -7.38
N THR A 130 -15.44 -5.39 -6.58
CA THR A 130 -15.42 -6.85 -6.49
C THR A 130 -15.52 -7.31 -5.04
N PRO A 131 -16.14 -8.47 -4.78
CA PRO A 131 -16.11 -9.10 -3.46
C PRO A 131 -14.69 -9.23 -2.91
N SER A 132 -14.53 -9.02 -1.61
CA SER A 132 -13.23 -9.01 -0.95
C SER A 132 -12.48 -10.34 -1.03
N GLY A 133 -13.23 -11.46 -1.16
CA GLY A 133 -12.67 -12.80 -1.29
C GLY A 133 -12.14 -13.16 -2.69
N TRP A 134 -12.32 -12.31 -3.71
CA TRP A 134 -11.80 -12.60 -5.04
C TRP A 134 -10.31 -12.33 -5.16
N ASP A 135 -9.57 -13.30 -5.69
CA ASP A 135 -8.15 -13.17 -5.97
C ASP A 135 -7.86 -12.24 -7.18
N ASN A 136 -6.62 -11.80 -7.33
CA ASN A 136 -6.22 -10.89 -8.40
C ASN A 136 -6.53 -11.43 -9.79
N THR A 137 -6.44 -12.74 -10.01
CA THR A 137 -6.74 -13.38 -11.31
C THR A 137 -8.23 -13.23 -11.63
N THR A 138 -9.09 -13.52 -10.66
CA THR A 138 -10.53 -13.36 -10.78
C THR A 138 -10.93 -11.90 -11.02
N GLN A 139 -10.29 -10.96 -10.32
CA GLN A 139 -10.50 -9.52 -10.53
C GLN A 139 -10.12 -9.10 -11.95
N GLN A 140 -8.99 -9.55 -12.48
CA GLN A 140 -8.57 -9.23 -13.85
C GLN A 140 -9.51 -9.82 -14.92
N LEU A 141 -10.04 -11.02 -14.69
CA LEU A 141 -11.07 -11.59 -15.56
C LEU A 141 -12.36 -10.77 -15.53
N TYR A 142 -12.74 -10.25 -14.37
CA TYR A 142 -13.91 -9.39 -14.22
C TYR A 142 -13.74 -8.03 -14.93
N VAL A 143 -12.57 -7.42 -14.82
CA VAL A 143 -12.21 -6.22 -15.60
C VAL A 143 -12.33 -6.50 -17.09
N LYS A 144 -11.79 -7.62 -17.57
CA LYS A 144 -11.89 -8.01 -18.98
C LYS A 144 -13.33 -8.21 -19.43
N MET A 145 -14.17 -8.81 -18.59
CA MET A 145 -15.60 -8.98 -18.85
C MET A 145 -16.30 -7.62 -19.01
N ALA A 146 -16.04 -6.66 -18.12
CA ALA A 146 -16.59 -5.33 -18.19
C ALA A 146 -16.10 -4.55 -19.45
N GLN A 147 -14.83 -4.71 -19.84
CA GLN A 147 -14.29 -4.16 -21.07
C GLN A 147 -14.96 -4.73 -22.31
N LEU A 148 -15.20 -6.05 -22.34
CA LEU A 148 -15.94 -6.71 -23.43
C LEU A 148 -17.40 -6.31 -23.48
N ALA A 149 -18.00 -5.93 -22.36
CA ALA A 149 -19.33 -5.33 -22.28
C ALA A 149 -19.38 -3.85 -22.72
N GLY A 150 -18.22 -3.27 -23.11
CA GLY A 150 -18.13 -1.90 -23.67
C GLY A 150 -17.91 -0.82 -22.61
N LEU A 151 -17.61 -1.15 -21.36
CA LEU A 151 -17.29 -0.17 -20.33
C LEU A 151 -15.82 0.30 -20.47
N PRO A 152 -15.52 1.61 -20.32
CA PRO A 152 -14.16 2.14 -20.38
C PRO A 152 -13.42 1.90 -19.04
N VAL A 153 -13.25 0.62 -18.68
CA VAL A 153 -12.57 0.18 -17.45
C VAL A 153 -11.07 0.04 -17.75
N PRO A 154 -10.16 0.77 -17.09
CA PRO A 154 -8.73 0.56 -17.23
C PRO A 154 -8.32 -0.79 -16.60
N ASN A 155 -7.14 -1.31 -16.95
CA ASN A 155 -6.67 -2.61 -16.44
C ASN A 155 -6.57 -2.67 -14.91
N ASN A 156 -6.35 -1.53 -14.26
CA ASN A 156 -6.37 -1.36 -12.80
C ASN A 156 -7.70 -0.79 -12.28
N GLY A 157 -8.76 -0.78 -13.10
CA GLY A 157 -10.07 -0.18 -12.80
C GLY A 157 -10.96 -1.05 -11.93
N VAL A 158 -10.39 -1.73 -10.95
CA VAL A 158 -11.11 -2.60 -10.02
C VAL A 158 -10.64 -2.34 -8.59
N THR A 159 -11.57 -2.38 -7.64
CA THR A 159 -11.27 -2.32 -6.21
C THR A 159 -12.17 -3.27 -5.42
N LYS A 160 -11.70 -3.71 -4.26
CA LYS A 160 -12.51 -4.55 -3.36
C LYS A 160 -13.60 -3.75 -2.68
N GLU A 161 -14.76 -4.37 -2.46
CA GLU A 161 -15.88 -3.77 -1.72
C GLU A 161 -15.45 -3.31 -0.33
N SER A 162 -14.63 -4.12 0.38
CA SER A 162 -14.09 -3.74 1.70
C SER A 162 -13.21 -2.49 1.66
N ARG A 163 -12.37 -2.34 0.62
CA ARG A 163 -11.57 -1.14 0.43
C ARG A 163 -12.44 0.09 0.16
N ALA A 164 -13.43 -0.04 -0.73
CA ALA A 164 -14.34 1.04 -1.04
C ALA A 164 -15.13 1.49 0.21
N ALA A 165 -15.67 0.54 0.97
CA ALA A 165 -16.37 0.82 2.21
C ALA A 165 -15.47 1.49 3.26
N PHE A 166 -14.24 1.00 3.39
CA PHE A 166 -13.25 1.60 4.29
C PHE A 166 -12.93 3.04 3.90
N PHE A 167 -12.66 3.28 2.61
CA PHE A 167 -12.34 4.61 2.10
C PHE A 167 -13.51 5.58 2.35
N ARG A 168 -14.74 5.12 2.11
CA ARG A 168 -15.95 5.89 2.38
C ARG A 168 -16.13 6.19 3.86
N ALA A 169 -15.91 5.19 4.73
CA ALA A 169 -15.98 5.37 6.19
C ALA A 169 -14.95 6.39 6.71
N GLN A 170 -13.77 6.46 6.10
CA GLN A 170 -12.76 7.48 6.43
C GLN A 170 -13.19 8.89 6.02
N GLN A 171 -13.99 9.03 4.98
CA GLN A 171 -14.46 10.32 4.49
C GLN A 171 -15.64 10.85 5.33
N ASP A 172 -16.36 9.99 6.03
CA ASP A 172 -17.47 10.39 6.89
C ASP A 172 -16.97 10.98 8.20
N GLN A 173 -16.84 12.31 8.20
CA GLN A 173 -16.42 13.09 9.38
C GLN A 173 -17.48 13.13 10.49
N THR A 174 -18.73 12.80 10.18
CA THR A 174 -19.85 12.91 11.13
C THR A 174 -19.96 11.68 12.03
N SER A 175 -19.55 10.52 11.55
CA SER A 175 -19.73 9.24 12.25
C SER A 175 -18.74 9.01 13.40
N GLY A 176 -17.64 9.75 13.49
CA GLY A 176 -16.58 9.50 14.49
C GLY A 176 -15.84 8.16 14.28
N ILE A 177 -16.25 7.34 13.31
CA ILE A 177 -15.61 6.05 13.02
C ILE A 177 -14.20 6.24 12.47
N ALA A 178 -13.99 7.31 11.71
CA ALA A 178 -12.69 7.71 11.23
C ALA A 178 -11.65 7.77 12.35
N ARG A 179 -12.02 8.18 13.56
CA ARG A 179 -11.12 8.22 14.74
C ARG A 179 -10.79 6.84 15.30
N ASN A 180 -11.67 5.86 15.10
CA ASN A 180 -11.58 4.54 15.72
C ASN A 180 -11.04 3.45 14.77
N ILE A 181 -11.08 3.68 13.46
CA ILE A 181 -10.60 2.73 12.44
C ILE A 181 -9.18 2.25 12.73
N ALA A 182 -8.28 3.17 13.11
CA ALA A 182 -6.89 2.82 13.41
C ALA A 182 -6.73 1.88 14.62
N ASN A 183 -7.68 1.92 15.56
CA ASN A 183 -7.63 1.18 16.81
C ASN A 183 -8.31 -0.19 16.75
N GLY A 184 -8.92 -0.53 15.64
CA GLY A 184 -9.65 -1.77 15.46
C GLY A 184 -11.16 -1.53 15.25
N ALA A 185 -11.59 -1.38 13.99
CA ALA A 185 -12.99 -1.24 13.62
C ALA A 185 -13.41 -2.37 12.68
N ILE A 186 -14.69 -2.67 12.64
CA ILE A 186 -15.26 -3.61 11.67
C ILE A 186 -16.12 -2.85 10.66
N VAL A 187 -15.88 -3.10 9.37
CA VAL A 187 -16.88 -2.89 8.33
C VAL A 187 -17.76 -4.13 8.30
N PHE A 188 -19.04 -3.95 8.56
CA PHE A 188 -20.08 -4.96 8.51
C PHE A 188 -20.89 -4.70 7.23
N ASP A 189 -20.62 -5.46 6.19
CA ASP A 189 -21.31 -5.33 4.91
C ASP A 189 -22.34 -6.45 4.75
N MET A 190 -23.61 -6.06 4.71
CA MET A 190 -24.71 -7.02 4.53
C MET A 190 -25.40 -6.79 3.19
N GLY A 191 -24.95 -7.56 2.22
CA GLY A 191 -25.49 -7.59 0.88
C GLY A 191 -26.69 -8.54 0.74
N SER A 192 -27.10 -8.77 -0.52
CA SER A 192 -28.15 -9.73 -0.85
C SER A 192 -27.67 -11.18 -0.71
N SER A 193 -26.46 -11.50 -1.19
CA SER A 193 -25.91 -12.87 -1.17
C SER A 193 -25.15 -13.19 0.10
N THR A 194 -24.27 -12.29 0.50
CA THR A 194 -23.27 -12.52 1.55
C THR A 194 -23.43 -11.54 2.70
N LEU A 195 -22.87 -11.93 3.83
CA LEU A 195 -22.54 -11.08 4.97
C LEU A 195 -21.03 -11.07 5.12
N ASP A 196 -20.41 -9.92 4.84
CA ASP A 196 -18.97 -9.77 4.84
C ASP A 196 -18.51 -8.94 6.03
N PHE A 197 -17.43 -9.38 6.69
CA PHE A 197 -16.80 -8.69 7.78
C PHE A 197 -15.37 -8.34 7.42
N THR A 198 -14.99 -7.09 7.62
CA THR A 198 -13.62 -6.61 7.46
C THR A 198 -13.17 -5.94 8.75
N TYR A 199 -12.27 -6.58 9.49
CA TYR A 199 -11.63 -5.97 10.65
C TYR A 199 -10.42 -5.18 10.22
N ILE A 200 -10.39 -3.92 10.63
CA ILE A 200 -9.36 -2.95 10.25
C ILE A 200 -8.62 -2.53 11.50
N TYR A 201 -7.30 -2.64 11.48
CA TYR A 201 -6.43 -2.22 12.59
C TYR A 201 -5.09 -1.75 12.06
N THR A 202 -4.31 -1.05 12.90
CA THR A 202 -2.93 -0.71 12.60
C THR A 202 -2.00 -1.42 13.57
N ASP A 203 -0.84 -1.88 13.10
CA ASP A 203 0.24 -2.41 13.92
C ASP A 203 1.33 -1.36 14.21
N GLY A 204 0.96 -0.09 14.08
CA GLY A 204 1.86 1.05 14.23
C GLY A 204 2.51 1.51 12.92
N VAL A 205 2.45 0.70 11.86
CA VAL A 205 3.09 0.99 10.56
C VAL A 205 2.07 1.05 9.43
N LYS A 206 1.09 0.16 9.39
CA LYS A 206 0.14 0.01 8.27
C LYS A 206 -1.25 -0.39 8.77
N PRO A 207 -2.33 0.08 8.10
CA PRO A 207 -3.63 -0.55 8.26
C PRO A 207 -3.55 -1.98 7.74
N LYS A 208 -4.11 -2.90 8.51
CA LYS A 208 -4.26 -4.31 8.15
C LYS A 208 -5.74 -4.64 8.10
N LEU A 209 -6.12 -5.42 7.10
CA LEU A 209 -7.46 -5.88 6.87
C LEU A 209 -7.52 -7.38 7.12
N ILE A 210 -8.58 -7.84 7.80
CA ILE A 210 -8.91 -9.25 7.91
C ILE A 210 -10.33 -9.39 7.38
N ASP A 211 -10.44 -9.88 6.14
CA ASP A 211 -11.71 -10.07 5.43
C ASP A 211 -12.20 -11.50 5.61
N TYR A 212 -13.51 -11.67 5.85
CA TYR A 212 -14.18 -12.96 5.80
C TYR A 212 -15.66 -12.82 5.48
N GLY A 213 -16.19 -13.68 4.60
CA GLY A 213 -17.57 -13.68 4.14
C GLY A 213 -18.33 -14.93 4.53
N TYR A 214 -19.63 -14.78 4.78
CA TYR A 214 -20.58 -15.84 5.12
C TYR A 214 -21.74 -15.83 4.13
N ASP A 215 -22.18 -17.01 3.69
CA ASP A 215 -23.34 -17.20 2.83
C ASP A 215 -24.65 -17.13 3.64
N CYS A 216 -24.94 -15.93 4.14
CA CYS A 216 -26.17 -15.65 4.90
C CYS A 216 -26.72 -14.24 4.62
N GLY A 217 -26.60 -13.79 3.38
CA GLY A 217 -27.12 -12.49 2.95
C GLY A 217 -28.65 -12.40 3.00
N ALA A 218 -29.17 -11.23 2.64
CA ALA A 218 -30.59 -10.90 2.83
C ALA A 218 -31.56 -11.64 1.88
N SER A 219 -31.06 -12.26 0.80
CA SER A 219 -31.89 -13.08 -0.09
C SER A 219 -32.47 -14.32 0.61
N HIS A 220 -31.86 -14.72 1.73
CA HIS A 220 -32.45 -15.77 2.57
C HIS A 220 -33.80 -15.35 3.20
N VAL A 221 -33.99 -14.05 3.46
CA VAL A 221 -35.24 -13.50 4.00
C VAL A 221 -36.36 -13.63 2.98
N GLU A 222 -36.10 -13.29 1.70
CA GLU A 222 -37.09 -13.44 0.63
C GLU A 222 -37.54 -14.92 0.47
N LYS A 223 -36.54 -15.83 0.51
CA LYS A 223 -36.81 -17.28 0.45
C LYS A 223 -37.65 -17.76 1.65
N ILE A 224 -37.39 -17.27 2.87
CA ILE A 224 -38.16 -17.57 4.06
C ILE A 224 -39.60 -17.07 3.90
N ILE A 225 -39.81 -15.83 3.40
CA ILE A 225 -41.10 -15.24 3.15
C ILE A 225 -41.89 -16.09 2.12
N LEU A 226 -41.23 -16.44 1.01
CA LEU A 226 -41.86 -17.24 -0.05
C LEU A 226 -42.27 -18.63 0.47
N THR A 227 -41.37 -19.37 1.10
CA THR A 227 -41.62 -20.70 1.68
C THR A 227 -42.74 -20.68 2.72
N ASP A 228 -42.82 -19.62 3.52
CA ASP A 228 -43.92 -19.45 4.48
C ASP A 228 -45.25 -19.29 3.75
N ARG A 229 -45.32 -18.52 2.66
CA ARG A 229 -46.52 -18.35 1.84
C ARG A 229 -46.89 -19.62 1.06
N GLU A 230 -45.91 -20.39 0.58
CA GLU A 230 -46.13 -21.70 -0.03
C GLU A 230 -46.85 -22.67 0.92
N ASN A 231 -46.48 -22.66 2.19
CA ASN A 231 -47.12 -23.50 3.19
C ASN A 231 -48.56 -23.09 3.48
N GLU A 232 -48.94 -21.85 3.20
CA GLU A 232 -50.28 -21.30 3.41
C GLU A 232 -51.16 -21.34 2.16
N SER A 233 -50.60 -21.57 0.95
CA SER A 233 -51.34 -21.48 -0.32
C SER A 233 -50.91 -22.56 -1.31
N ASP A 234 -51.88 -23.43 -1.67
CA ASP A 234 -51.66 -24.42 -2.73
C ASP A 234 -51.52 -23.79 -4.11
N ALA A 235 -52.07 -22.59 -4.33
CA ALA A 235 -51.90 -21.84 -5.55
C ALA A 235 -50.44 -21.39 -5.75
N VAL A 236 -49.76 -20.96 -4.70
CA VAL A 236 -48.33 -20.58 -4.77
C VAL A 236 -47.47 -21.79 -5.12
N LYS A 237 -47.73 -22.96 -4.51
CA LYS A 237 -47.04 -24.22 -4.85
C LYS A 237 -47.32 -24.66 -6.31
N LEU A 238 -48.53 -24.46 -6.79
CA LEU A 238 -48.88 -24.77 -8.17
C LEU A 238 -48.16 -23.83 -9.14
N PHE A 239 -48.12 -22.53 -8.81
CA PHE A 239 -47.39 -21.51 -9.60
C PHE A 239 -45.92 -21.87 -9.72
N GLU A 240 -45.23 -22.15 -8.62
CA GLU A 240 -43.82 -22.52 -8.63
C GLU A 240 -43.54 -23.76 -9.50
N ARG A 241 -44.40 -24.77 -9.40
CA ARG A 241 -44.25 -26.01 -10.17
C ARG A 241 -44.48 -25.79 -11.67
N LYS A 242 -45.46 -24.95 -12.05
CA LYS A 242 -45.78 -24.66 -13.45
C LYS A 242 -44.84 -23.62 -14.07
N TYR A 243 -44.42 -22.63 -13.29
CA TYR A 243 -43.65 -21.45 -13.73
C TYR A 243 -42.37 -21.24 -12.91
N PRO A 244 -41.48 -22.23 -12.85
CA PRO A 244 -40.27 -22.15 -12.02
C PRO A 244 -39.36 -20.94 -12.40
N LYS A 245 -39.44 -20.49 -13.61
CA LYS A 245 -38.69 -19.33 -14.12
C LYS A 245 -39.21 -17.96 -13.64
N LEU A 246 -40.47 -17.93 -13.13
CA LEU A 246 -41.07 -16.72 -12.57
C LEU A 246 -40.97 -16.64 -11.03
N ILE A 247 -40.30 -17.59 -10.39
CA ILE A 247 -40.05 -17.55 -8.94
C ILE A 247 -39.25 -16.32 -8.54
N ASP A 248 -38.30 -15.91 -9.36
CA ASP A 248 -37.48 -14.72 -9.13
C ASP A 248 -38.34 -13.44 -9.07
N PHE A 249 -39.45 -13.41 -9.80
CA PHE A 249 -40.42 -12.32 -9.66
C PHE A 249 -41.11 -12.32 -8.28
N LEU A 250 -41.51 -13.48 -7.76
CA LEU A 250 -42.12 -13.58 -6.44
C LEU A 250 -41.11 -13.23 -5.33
N LEU A 251 -39.87 -13.68 -5.46
CA LEU A 251 -38.78 -13.30 -4.55
C LEU A 251 -38.51 -11.78 -4.59
N PHE A 252 -38.56 -11.17 -5.76
CA PHE A 252 -38.40 -9.72 -5.90
C PHE A 252 -39.54 -8.94 -5.22
N GLU A 253 -40.80 -9.44 -5.34
CA GLU A 253 -41.94 -8.83 -4.64
C GLU A 253 -41.82 -9.03 -3.11
N ALA A 254 -41.33 -10.19 -2.65
CA ALA A 254 -41.02 -10.42 -1.23
C ALA A 254 -39.92 -9.46 -0.74
N ARG A 255 -38.89 -9.19 -1.56
CA ARG A 255 -37.85 -8.20 -1.28
C ARG A 255 -38.41 -6.79 -1.08
N LYS A 256 -39.28 -6.33 -1.98
CA LYS A 256 -39.93 -5.01 -1.84
C LYS A 256 -40.69 -4.88 -0.53
N VAL A 257 -41.39 -5.95 -0.12
CA VAL A 257 -42.09 -5.97 1.16
C VAL A 257 -41.11 -5.92 2.34
N LYS A 258 -40.05 -6.71 2.31
CA LYS A 258 -38.98 -6.68 3.32
C LYS A 258 -38.39 -5.26 3.46
N GLU A 259 -38.06 -4.64 2.34
CA GLU A 259 -37.50 -3.29 2.32
C GLU A 259 -38.47 -2.26 2.91
N GLN A 260 -39.75 -2.33 2.61
CA GLN A 260 -40.76 -1.47 3.21
C GLN A 260 -40.91 -1.68 4.72
N VAL A 261 -40.87 -2.93 5.20
CA VAL A 261 -40.89 -3.22 6.64
C VAL A 261 -39.73 -2.62 7.38
N TYR A 262 -38.51 -2.68 6.83
CA TYR A 262 -37.33 -2.16 7.47
C TYR A 262 -37.08 -0.67 7.19
N PHE A 263 -37.76 -0.09 6.21
CA PHE A 263 -37.77 1.37 6.02
C PHE A 263 -38.60 2.06 7.11
N ASP A 264 -39.76 1.52 7.43
CA ASP A 264 -40.60 1.97 8.56
C ASP A 264 -41.18 0.79 9.32
N PRO A 265 -40.52 0.31 10.38
CA PRO A 265 -40.93 -0.84 11.16
C PRO A 265 -42.28 -0.64 11.90
N THR A 266 -42.80 0.58 11.93
CA THR A 266 -44.12 0.88 12.60
C THR A 266 -45.31 0.66 11.69
N LEU A 267 -45.07 0.53 10.39
CA LEU A 267 -46.16 0.37 9.42
C LEU A 267 -46.58 -1.10 9.22
N LYS A 268 -47.87 -1.25 8.96
CA LYS A 268 -48.41 -2.50 8.39
C LYS A 268 -48.12 -2.51 6.89
N VAL A 269 -47.39 -3.50 6.43
CA VAL A 269 -47.09 -3.68 5.00
C VAL A 269 -47.98 -4.78 4.43
N LYS A 270 -48.54 -4.56 3.25
CA LYS A 270 -49.33 -5.55 2.49
C LYS A 270 -49.09 -5.44 1.00
N LYS A 271 -48.74 -6.53 0.38
CA LYS A 271 -48.63 -6.66 -1.10
C LYS A 271 -49.54 -7.79 -1.57
N THR A 272 -50.24 -7.59 -2.65
CA THR A 272 -51.01 -8.60 -3.36
C THR A 272 -50.65 -8.59 -4.83
N ILE A 273 -50.36 -9.73 -5.39
CA ILE A 273 -50.05 -9.96 -6.79
C ILE A 273 -51.10 -10.91 -7.32
N ASN A 274 -51.82 -10.54 -8.39
CA ASN A 274 -52.72 -11.43 -9.08
C ASN A 274 -51.93 -12.21 -10.13
N PHE A 275 -52.05 -13.50 -10.21
CA PHE A 275 -51.32 -14.30 -11.19
C PHE A 275 -51.72 -13.99 -12.63
N GLU A 276 -52.99 -13.63 -12.88
CA GLU A 276 -53.48 -13.18 -14.19
C GLU A 276 -52.68 -12.00 -14.81
N ASP A 277 -52.08 -11.16 -13.96
CA ASP A 277 -51.31 -10.03 -14.42
C ASP A 277 -49.98 -10.46 -15.10
N ILE A 278 -49.47 -11.66 -14.78
CA ILE A 278 -48.12 -12.12 -15.20
C ILE A 278 -48.15 -13.41 -16.02
N ILE A 279 -49.24 -14.18 -15.97
CA ILE A 279 -49.41 -15.43 -16.74
C ILE A 279 -50.81 -15.51 -17.33
N GLU A 280 -50.93 -16.32 -18.36
CA GLU A 280 -52.22 -16.73 -18.95
C GLU A 280 -52.45 -18.23 -18.61
N ASP A 281 -53.16 -18.53 -17.51
CA ASP A 281 -53.40 -19.89 -17.04
C ASP A 281 -54.74 -19.98 -16.34
N ASP A 282 -55.64 -20.80 -16.87
CA ASP A 282 -56.99 -20.96 -16.37
C ASP A 282 -57.04 -21.54 -14.93
N ASP A 283 -56.06 -22.36 -14.55
CA ASP A 283 -55.98 -22.97 -13.21
C ASP A 283 -55.54 -21.97 -12.13
N LEU A 284 -54.84 -20.88 -12.51
CA LEU A 284 -54.23 -19.90 -11.61
C LEU A 284 -54.78 -18.48 -11.80
N GLY A 285 -55.62 -18.23 -12.83
CA GLY A 285 -56.02 -16.87 -13.20
C GLY A 285 -56.69 -16.09 -12.07
N ASP A 286 -57.56 -16.73 -11.27
CA ASP A 286 -58.21 -16.04 -10.16
C ASP A 286 -57.40 -16.05 -8.85
N GLU A 287 -56.22 -16.70 -8.82
CA GLU A 287 -55.44 -16.91 -7.62
C GLU A 287 -54.45 -15.73 -7.38
N ARG A 288 -54.04 -15.61 -6.14
CA ARG A 288 -53.26 -14.45 -5.68
C ARG A 288 -52.13 -14.85 -4.76
N PHE A 289 -50.98 -14.22 -4.96
CA PHE A 289 -49.89 -14.23 -4.02
C PHE A 289 -50.01 -13.04 -3.06
N ARG A 290 -50.06 -13.30 -1.74
CA ARG A 290 -50.24 -12.27 -0.72
C ARG A 290 -49.11 -12.32 0.29
N ILE A 291 -48.48 -11.19 0.53
CA ILE A 291 -47.52 -10.98 1.62
C ILE A 291 -48.06 -9.86 2.50
N ALA A 292 -48.14 -10.11 3.80
CA ALA A 292 -48.56 -9.07 4.75
C ALA A 292 -47.85 -9.27 6.09
N PHE A 293 -47.36 -8.18 6.64
CA PHE A 293 -46.74 -8.15 7.97
C PHE A 293 -47.31 -7.02 8.82
N GLN A 294 -47.58 -7.35 10.09
CA GLN A 294 -47.78 -6.35 11.13
C GLN A 294 -46.40 -5.89 11.65
N PRO A 295 -46.32 -4.74 12.35
CA PRO A 295 -45.08 -4.31 13.01
C PRO A 295 -44.46 -5.43 13.87
N GLY A 296 -43.18 -5.71 13.68
CA GLY A 296 -42.42 -6.76 14.39
C GLY A 296 -42.60 -8.19 13.90
N GLN A 297 -43.66 -8.50 13.14
CA GLN A 297 -44.00 -9.87 12.72
C GLN A 297 -42.93 -10.50 11.82
N LEU A 298 -42.24 -9.71 10.97
CA LEU A 298 -41.16 -10.24 10.14
C LEU A 298 -39.97 -10.67 10.99
N ASN A 299 -39.59 -9.90 11.99
CA ASN A 299 -38.50 -10.26 12.90
C ASN A 299 -38.82 -11.54 13.69
N GLU A 300 -40.07 -11.66 14.22
CA GLU A 300 -40.51 -12.87 14.87
C GLU A 300 -40.43 -14.11 13.95
N MET A 301 -40.84 -13.96 12.68
CA MET A 301 -40.71 -15.04 11.69
C MET A 301 -39.23 -15.40 11.47
N LEU A 302 -38.34 -14.43 11.30
CA LEU A 302 -36.91 -14.67 11.08
C LEU A 302 -36.24 -15.33 12.29
N GLU A 303 -36.64 -14.96 13.50
CA GLU A 303 -36.17 -15.59 14.73
C GLU A 303 -36.62 -17.05 14.79
N ASN A 304 -37.96 -17.32 14.56
CA ASN A 304 -38.53 -18.66 14.56
C ASN A 304 -37.91 -19.57 13.48
N LYS A 305 -37.52 -19.03 12.33
CA LYS A 305 -36.83 -19.76 11.24
C LYS A 305 -35.30 -19.85 11.44
N GLY A 306 -34.77 -19.30 12.53
CA GLY A 306 -33.32 -19.37 12.87
C GLY A 306 -32.39 -18.49 12.04
N TYR A 307 -32.92 -17.56 11.24
CA TYR A 307 -32.11 -16.68 10.42
C TYR A 307 -31.27 -15.71 11.27
N ILE A 308 -31.87 -15.09 12.29
CA ILE A 308 -31.19 -14.21 13.23
C ILE A 308 -30.07 -14.95 13.96
N ASP A 309 -30.32 -16.20 14.36
CA ASP A 309 -29.30 -17.07 14.97
C ASP A 309 -28.17 -17.40 14.00
N THR A 310 -28.45 -17.54 12.72
CA THR A 310 -27.41 -17.79 11.70
C THR A 310 -26.43 -16.58 11.59
N ILE A 311 -26.98 -15.36 11.56
CA ILE A 311 -26.16 -14.14 11.58
C ILE A 311 -25.34 -14.05 12.88
N ALA A 312 -25.98 -14.30 14.03
CA ALA A 312 -25.30 -14.29 15.32
C ALA A 312 -24.13 -15.29 15.38
N LYS A 313 -24.32 -16.51 14.86
CA LYS A 313 -23.27 -17.53 14.76
C LYS A 313 -22.13 -17.09 13.87
N ALA A 314 -22.40 -16.48 12.70
CA ALA A 314 -21.38 -15.91 11.82
C ALA A 314 -20.55 -14.83 12.53
N MET A 315 -21.21 -13.95 13.27
CA MET A 315 -20.54 -12.91 14.05
C MET A 315 -19.64 -13.46 15.16
N ILE A 316 -20.11 -14.48 15.88
CA ILE A 316 -19.35 -15.15 16.95
C ILE A 316 -18.16 -15.90 16.35
N ASP A 317 -18.37 -16.63 15.26
CA ASP A 317 -17.32 -17.35 14.55
C ASP A 317 -16.22 -16.39 14.08
N TYR A 318 -16.60 -15.29 13.44
CA TYR A 318 -15.64 -14.28 13.00
C TYR A 318 -14.79 -13.75 14.16
N LYS A 319 -15.43 -13.41 15.29
CA LYS A 319 -14.75 -12.92 16.48
C LYS A 319 -13.77 -13.93 17.06
N GLN A 320 -14.16 -15.19 17.12
CA GLN A 320 -13.37 -16.24 17.75
C GLN A 320 -12.25 -16.79 16.86
N ASN A 321 -12.50 -16.95 15.57
CA ASN A 321 -11.63 -17.68 14.67
C ASN A 321 -10.80 -16.77 13.74
N HIS A 322 -11.28 -15.56 13.41
CA HIS A 322 -10.59 -14.66 12.48
C HIS A 322 -9.92 -13.47 13.16
N ILE A 323 -10.51 -12.98 14.26
CA ILE A 323 -9.95 -11.86 15.03
C ILE A 323 -9.83 -12.18 16.53
N PRO A 324 -9.23 -13.35 16.90
CA PRO A 324 -9.13 -13.74 18.31
C PRO A 324 -8.31 -12.70 19.10
N ASN A 325 -8.75 -12.42 20.34
CA ASN A 325 -8.07 -11.50 21.27
C ASN A 325 -7.94 -10.05 20.79
N ARG A 326 -8.70 -9.64 19.75
CA ARG A 326 -8.72 -8.25 19.27
C ARG A 326 -9.90 -7.50 19.84
N GLU A 327 -9.68 -6.24 20.21
CA GLU A 327 -10.75 -5.34 20.63
C GLU A 327 -11.43 -4.72 19.41
N ILE A 328 -12.74 -4.49 19.51
CA ILE A 328 -13.55 -3.84 18.48
C ILE A 328 -13.98 -2.48 19.03
N TYR A 329 -13.37 -1.42 18.51
CA TYR A 329 -13.62 -0.05 18.95
C TYR A 329 -14.82 0.60 18.28
N GLY A 330 -15.27 0.08 17.14
CA GLY A 330 -16.43 0.57 16.43
C GLY A 330 -16.82 -0.35 15.27
N VAL A 331 -18.06 -0.21 14.82
CA VAL A 331 -18.60 -0.97 13.68
C VAL A 331 -19.23 0.00 12.69
N PHE A 332 -18.89 -0.15 11.43
CA PHE A 332 -19.50 0.58 10.31
C PHE A 332 -20.39 -0.37 9.52
N LEU A 333 -21.70 -0.10 9.55
CA LEU A 333 -22.73 -0.88 8.86
C LEU A 333 -22.92 -0.34 7.44
N THR A 334 -22.71 -1.20 6.46
CA THR A 334 -22.93 -0.95 5.02
C THR A 334 -23.71 -2.09 4.37
N GLY A 335 -24.08 -1.91 3.10
CA GLY A 335 -24.98 -2.82 2.40
C GLY A 335 -26.46 -2.55 2.77
N GLY A 336 -27.34 -2.61 1.77
CA GLY A 336 -28.77 -2.25 1.95
C GLY A 336 -29.47 -3.03 3.07
N ALA A 337 -29.10 -4.29 3.26
CA ALA A 337 -29.69 -5.17 4.28
C ALA A 337 -29.23 -4.86 5.72
N SER A 338 -28.16 -4.07 5.91
CA SER A 338 -27.76 -3.61 7.24
C SER A 338 -28.81 -2.71 7.91
N ARG A 339 -29.83 -2.27 7.16
CA ARG A 339 -30.99 -1.51 7.66
C ARG A 339 -31.92 -2.34 8.55
N MET A 340 -31.83 -3.67 8.54
CA MET A 340 -32.63 -4.51 9.43
C MET A 340 -32.41 -4.08 10.86
N ASP A 341 -33.50 -3.81 11.57
CA ASP A 341 -33.51 -3.14 12.89
C ASP A 341 -32.80 -3.96 13.98
N PHE A 342 -32.83 -5.30 13.89
CA PHE A 342 -32.18 -6.19 14.84
C PHE A 342 -30.64 -6.22 14.74
N ILE A 343 -30.04 -5.73 13.64
CA ILE A 343 -28.58 -5.82 13.39
C ILE A 343 -27.77 -5.10 14.48
N LYS A 344 -28.15 -3.87 14.86
CA LYS A 344 -27.45 -3.14 15.91
C LYS A 344 -27.45 -3.89 17.24
N GLY A 345 -28.60 -4.46 17.60
CA GLY A 345 -28.74 -5.29 18.80
C GLY A 345 -27.86 -6.54 18.78
N LEU A 346 -27.72 -7.19 17.61
CA LEU A 346 -26.80 -8.33 17.43
C LEU A 346 -25.34 -7.90 17.57
N VAL A 347 -24.94 -6.78 17.00
CA VAL A 347 -23.56 -6.24 17.13
C VAL A 347 -23.23 -6.02 18.61
N THR A 348 -24.11 -5.38 19.36
CA THR A 348 -23.92 -5.17 20.80
C THR A 348 -23.86 -6.52 21.55
N LYS A 349 -24.76 -7.45 21.25
CA LYS A 349 -24.86 -8.75 21.93
C LYS A 349 -23.65 -9.66 21.62
N CYS A 350 -23.22 -9.77 20.36
CA CYS A 350 -22.22 -10.73 19.92
C CYS A 350 -20.79 -10.21 20.08
N TRP A 351 -20.58 -8.90 19.90
CA TRP A 351 -19.24 -8.29 19.90
C TRP A 351 -18.98 -7.39 21.10
N GLY A 352 -20.01 -7.06 21.89
CA GLY A 352 -19.88 -6.17 23.07
C GLY A 352 -19.64 -4.70 22.71
N VAL A 353 -19.92 -4.32 21.46
CA VAL A 353 -19.76 -2.93 21.01
C VAL A 353 -20.97 -2.11 21.44
N PRO A 354 -20.79 -1.01 22.18
CA PRO A 354 -21.89 -0.16 22.60
C PRO A 354 -22.54 0.56 21.41
N GLU A 355 -23.82 0.82 21.49
CA GLU A 355 -24.64 1.31 20.37
C GLU A 355 -24.13 2.65 19.79
N GLU A 356 -23.58 3.53 20.62
CA GLU A 356 -22.98 4.81 20.21
C GLU A 356 -21.70 4.66 19.37
N LYS A 357 -21.14 3.46 19.29
CA LYS A 357 -19.99 3.11 18.43
C LYS A 357 -20.39 2.26 17.22
N ILE A 358 -21.69 2.12 16.97
CA ILE A 358 -22.23 1.43 15.80
C ILE A 358 -22.79 2.48 14.85
N TYR A 359 -22.06 2.71 13.78
CA TYR A 359 -22.37 3.70 12.78
C TYR A 359 -22.97 3.06 11.54
N ARG A 360 -23.85 3.77 10.86
CA ARG A 360 -24.41 3.34 9.57
C ARG A 360 -24.33 4.53 8.62
N ASP A 361 -23.95 4.29 7.37
CA ASP A 361 -24.04 5.31 6.32
C ASP A 361 -25.50 5.79 6.18
N GLN A 362 -25.68 7.02 5.74
CA GLN A 362 -27.04 7.57 5.49
C GLN A 362 -27.76 6.74 4.45
N ASP A 363 -27.04 6.32 3.40
CA ASP A 363 -27.53 5.38 2.39
C ASP A 363 -26.55 4.22 2.17
N PRO A 364 -26.67 3.15 2.96
CA PRO A 364 -25.72 2.04 2.91
C PRO A 364 -25.74 1.27 1.57
N SER A 365 -26.74 1.44 0.72
CA SER A 365 -26.78 0.86 -0.65
C SER A 365 -25.89 1.62 -1.62
N LEU A 366 -25.42 2.82 -1.26
CA LEU A 366 -24.54 3.67 -2.10
C LEU A 366 -23.09 3.68 -1.62
N THR A 367 -22.81 3.16 -0.44
CA THR A 367 -21.50 3.23 0.21
C THR A 367 -20.40 2.68 -0.70
N ILE A 368 -20.64 1.54 -1.33
CA ILE A 368 -19.62 0.87 -2.16
C ILE A 368 -19.37 1.66 -3.44
N SER A 369 -20.40 2.03 -4.20
CA SER A 369 -20.22 2.80 -5.45
C SER A 369 -19.55 4.16 -5.21
N GLN A 370 -19.94 4.86 -4.13
CA GLN A 370 -19.29 6.11 -3.72
C GLN A 370 -17.82 5.88 -3.36
N GLY A 371 -17.52 4.85 -2.55
CA GLY A 371 -16.16 4.50 -2.19
C GLY A 371 -15.31 4.09 -3.39
N VAL A 372 -15.87 3.35 -4.37
CA VAL A 372 -15.20 3.01 -5.62
C VAL A 372 -14.83 4.26 -6.42
N ALA A 373 -15.76 5.22 -6.56
CA ALA A 373 -15.48 6.47 -7.27
C ALA A 373 -14.40 7.32 -6.58
N GLU A 374 -14.42 7.38 -5.24
CA GLU A 374 -13.42 8.12 -4.47
C GLU A 374 -12.04 7.45 -4.54
N VAL A 375 -11.97 6.12 -4.43
CA VAL A 375 -10.74 5.33 -4.64
C VAL A 375 -10.21 5.55 -6.05
N ALA A 376 -11.06 5.44 -7.06
CA ALA A 376 -10.69 5.65 -8.46
C ALA A 376 -10.07 7.03 -8.70
N ARG A 377 -10.70 8.08 -8.17
CA ARG A 377 -10.15 9.44 -8.21
C ARG A 377 -8.77 9.52 -7.57
N ALA A 378 -8.62 8.96 -6.37
CA ALA A 378 -7.34 8.95 -5.66
C ALA A 378 -6.27 8.19 -6.46
N ASP A 379 -6.59 7.01 -6.98
CA ASP A 379 -5.68 6.19 -7.80
C ASP A 379 -5.25 6.93 -9.08
N MET A 380 -6.19 7.55 -9.79
CA MET A 380 -5.88 8.30 -11.01
C MET A 380 -5.02 9.53 -10.74
N MET A 381 -5.27 10.27 -9.68
CA MET A 381 -4.47 11.45 -9.30
C MET A 381 -3.04 11.05 -8.92
N VAL A 382 -2.83 9.83 -8.46
CA VAL A 382 -1.53 9.30 -8.03
C VAL A 382 -0.80 8.53 -9.13
N ASP A 383 -1.50 7.93 -10.10
CA ASP A 383 -0.96 6.95 -11.07
C ASP A 383 0.35 7.39 -11.74
N GLY A 384 0.44 8.61 -12.25
CA GLY A 384 1.68 9.09 -12.88
C GLY A 384 2.85 9.32 -11.90
N THR A 385 2.55 9.50 -10.61
CA THR A 385 3.57 9.72 -9.56
C THR A 385 4.19 8.40 -9.14
N ASP A 386 3.43 7.34 -9.03
CA ASP A 386 3.86 6.00 -8.66
C ASP A 386 4.89 5.41 -9.64
N LYS A 387 4.64 5.57 -10.94
CA LYS A 387 5.58 5.09 -11.96
C LYS A 387 6.89 5.85 -11.88
N LYS A 388 6.85 7.17 -11.78
CA LYS A 388 8.06 8.00 -11.60
C LYS A 388 8.79 7.64 -10.32
N LEU A 389 8.05 7.44 -9.23
CA LEU A 389 8.62 7.00 -7.95
C LEU A 389 9.32 5.65 -8.07
N SER A 390 8.68 4.68 -8.73
CA SER A 390 9.29 3.37 -9.01
C SER A 390 10.52 3.50 -9.92
N GLU A 391 10.50 4.36 -10.92
CA GLU A 391 11.65 4.64 -11.79
C GLU A 391 12.80 5.30 -11.01
N GLU A 392 12.52 6.25 -10.12
CA GLU A 392 13.53 6.89 -9.26
C GLU A 392 14.14 5.90 -8.26
N ILE A 393 13.33 5.06 -7.62
CA ILE A 393 13.83 4.00 -6.73
C ILE A 393 14.69 3.00 -7.53
N ASN A 394 14.23 2.60 -8.72
CA ASN A 394 15.01 1.72 -9.60
C ASN A 394 16.32 2.39 -10.06
N HIS A 395 16.32 3.69 -10.29
CA HIS A 395 17.55 4.44 -10.60
C HIS A 395 18.52 4.37 -9.42
N LEU A 396 18.07 4.68 -8.20
CA LEU A 396 18.90 4.56 -6.99
C LEU A 396 19.40 3.14 -6.74
N MET A 397 18.60 2.11 -7.04
CA MET A 397 19.02 0.70 -6.92
C MET A 397 20.14 0.31 -7.90
N ASN A 398 20.23 0.99 -9.04
CA ASN A 398 21.16 0.65 -10.12
C ASN A 398 22.25 1.71 -10.34
N SER A 399 22.22 2.82 -9.60
CA SER A 399 23.27 3.84 -9.57
C SER A 399 24.22 3.60 -8.40
N ASP A 400 25.32 4.31 -8.43
CA ASP A 400 26.28 4.38 -7.32
C ASP A 400 26.00 5.58 -6.39
N ASP A 401 24.88 6.27 -6.55
CA ASP A 401 24.62 7.55 -5.86
C ASP A 401 24.69 7.43 -4.34
N ILE A 402 24.04 6.42 -3.76
CA ILE A 402 24.07 6.19 -2.30
C ILE A 402 25.48 5.78 -1.86
N TYR A 403 26.17 4.96 -2.65
CA TYR A 403 27.54 4.58 -2.39
C TYR A 403 28.47 5.80 -2.40
N ASN A 404 28.34 6.67 -3.38
CA ASN A 404 29.14 7.89 -3.48
C ASN A 404 28.89 8.85 -2.30
N ILE A 405 27.64 8.97 -1.83
CA ILE A 405 27.33 9.75 -0.62
C ILE A 405 28.02 9.12 0.60
N PHE A 406 27.96 7.79 0.73
CA PHE A 406 28.61 7.06 1.82
C PHE A 406 30.13 7.25 1.80
N VAL A 407 30.77 7.09 0.64
CA VAL A 407 32.23 7.29 0.47
C VAL A 407 32.61 8.70 0.86
N TYR A 408 31.84 9.70 0.45
CA TYR A 408 32.13 11.09 0.81
C TYR A 408 31.96 11.33 2.32
N ASP A 409 30.81 10.97 2.91
CA ASP A 409 30.51 11.29 4.31
C ASP A 409 31.37 10.45 5.27
N PHE A 410 31.46 9.13 5.05
CA PHE A 410 32.28 8.22 5.88
C PHE A 410 33.77 8.41 5.60
N GLY A 411 34.17 8.54 4.34
CA GLY A 411 35.55 8.76 3.94
C GLY A 411 36.14 10.04 4.51
N SER A 412 35.36 11.14 4.47
CA SER A 412 35.78 12.40 5.08
C SER A 412 35.96 12.26 6.60
N ALA A 413 35.01 11.64 7.31
CA ALA A 413 35.12 11.43 8.74
C ALA A 413 36.30 10.52 9.12
N LEU A 414 36.56 9.49 8.33
CA LEU A 414 37.73 8.60 8.51
C LEU A 414 39.04 9.34 8.27
N ALA A 415 39.12 10.12 7.20
CA ALA A 415 40.32 10.89 6.85
C ALA A 415 40.64 11.97 7.89
N ASP A 416 39.64 12.65 8.43
CA ASP A 416 39.83 13.65 9.49
C ASP A 416 40.35 12.99 10.78
N GLN A 417 39.83 11.83 11.14
CA GLN A 417 40.27 11.10 12.34
C GLN A 417 41.69 10.56 12.14
N ILE A 418 42.02 10.01 10.95
CA ILE A 418 43.35 9.57 10.60
C ILE A 418 44.31 10.78 10.63
N GLY A 419 43.95 11.92 10.07
CA GLY A 419 44.75 13.14 10.10
C GLY A 419 45.06 13.59 11.55
N THR A 420 44.03 13.54 12.41
CA THR A 420 44.18 13.83 13.84
C THR A 420 45.18 12.86 14.53
N THR A 421 45.03 11.58 14.26
CA THR A 421 45.87 10.50 14.82
C THR A 421 47.34 10.67 14.35
N VAL A 422 47.55 10.90 13.05
CA VAL A 422 48.87 11.15 12.49
C VAL A 422 49.49 12.40 13.09
N GLY A 423 48.72 13.50 13.20
CA GLY A 423 49.18 14.74 13.83
C GLY A 423 49.62 14.55 15.30
N ASN A 424 48.82 13.80 16.06
CA ASN A 424 49.13 13.47 17.45
C ASN A 424 50.42 12.62 17.56
N THR A 425 50.58 11.61 16.72
CA THR A 425 51.77 10.74 16.71
C THR A 425 53.03 11.54 16.37
N ILE A 426 52.95 12.40 15.36
CA ILE A 426 54.05 13.32 15.02
C ILE A 426 54.37 14.29 16.15
N ASN A 427 53.36 14.76 16.86
CA ASN A 427 53.56 15.64 18.00
C ASN A 427 54.28 14.91 19.16
N VAL A 428 53.88 13.68 19.47
CA VAL A 428 54.52 12.82 20.46
C VAL A 428 55.98 12.59 20.09
N PHE A 429 56.25 12.24 18.83
CA PHE A 429 57.60 12.05 18.30
C PHE A 429 58.48 13.28 18.50
N GLY A 430 57.98 14.47 18.26
CA GLY A 430 58.75 15.72 18.34
C GLY A 430 58.89 16.32 19.73
N THR A 431 58.16 15.82 20.75
CA THR A 431 58.12 16.46 22.08
C THR A 431 58.56 15.57 23.22
N GLN A 432 58.43 14.25 23.09
CA GLN A 432 58.77 13.33 24.16
C GLN A 432 60.25 12.87 24.14
N SER A 433 60.82 12.66 25.32
CA SER A 433 62.23 12.23 25.48
C SER A 433 62.31 10.70 25.35
N MET A 434 62.49 10.21 24.12
CA MET A 434 62.66 8.77 23.80
C MET A 434 63.66 8.68 22.64
N ASP A 435 64.30 7.50 22.52
CA ASP A 435 65.20 7.22 21.40
C ASP A 435 64.34 6.72 20.21
N TRP A 436 63.98 7.61 19.28
CA TRP A 436 63.16 7.30 18.13
C TRP A 436 63.88 7.69 16.83
N SER A 437 63.85 6.75 15.90
CA SER A 437 64.21 6.96 14.50
C SER A 437 62.99 7.35 13.64
N LEU A 438 63.21 7.69 12.37
CA LEU A 438 62.10 7.90 11.44
C LEU A 438 61.32 6.62 11.11
N ASN A 439 61.98 5.43 11.19
CA ASN A 439 61.32 4.16 11.05
C ASN A 439 60.33 3.90 12.21
N ASP A 440 60.74 4.29 13.43
CA ASP A 440 59.85 4.17 14.60
C ASP A 440 58.65 5.11 14.49
N LEU A 441 58.83 6.32 14.00
CA LEU A 441 57.72 7.23 13.68
C LEU A 441 56.74 6.62 12.66
N GLN A 442 57.30 6.02 11.57
CA GLN A 442 56.45 5.38 10.54
C GLN A 442 55.68 4.21 11.12
N ALA A 443 56.33 3.32 11.86
CA ALA A 443 55.66 2.16 12.50
C ALA A 443 54.58 2.60 13.49
N ALA A 444 54.83 3.61 14.31
CA ALA A 444 53.82 4.14 15.22
C ALA A 444 52.63 4.81 14.49
N ILE A 445 52.87 5.46 13.35
CA ILE A 445 51.79 6.02 12.54
C ILE A 445 50.93 4.88 11.96
N GLU A 446 51.54 3.82 11.39
CA GLU A 446 50.84 2.66 10.83
C GLU A 446 50.00 1.94 11.91
N GLU A 447 50.56 1.71 13.10
CA GLU A 447 49.85 1.10 14.23
C GLU A 447 48.64 1.94 14.67
N ASN A 448 48.87 3.26 14.91
CA ASN A 448 47.80 4.14 15.39
C ASN A 448 46.71 4.38 14.33
N ILE A 449 47.02 4.35 13.02
CA ILE A 449 46.04 4.37 11.95
C ILE A 449 45.20 3.09 11.99
N GLY A 450 45.80 1.92 12.18
CA GLY A 450 45.09 0.64 12.32
C GLY A 450 44.10 0.66 13.48
N GLU A 451 44.52 1.20 14.64
CA GLU A 451 43.61 1.37 15.79
C GLU A 451 42.46 2.34 15.46
N THR A 452 42.73 3.47 14.81
CA THR A 452 41.71 4.46 14.41
C THR A 452 40.69 3.86 13.46
N ILE A 453 41.11 3.08 12.48
CA ILE A 453 40.22 2.36 11.57
C ILE A 453 39.36 1.37 12.32
N SER A 454 39.95 0.59 13.26
CA SER A 454 39.24 -0.36 14.09
C SER A 454 38.18 0.28 14.99
N GLU A 455 38.42 1.49 15.50
CA GLU A 455 37.47 2.24 16.32
C GLU A 455 36.32 2.87 15.51
N LEU A 456 36.56 3.24 14.25
CA LEU A 456 35.55 3.86 13.39
C LEU A 456 34.71 2.85 12.60
N SER A 457 35.24 1.69 12.31
CA SER A 457 34.55 0.63 11.57
C SER A 457 33.15 0.30 12.12
N PRO A 458 32.92 0.18 13.43
CA PRO A 458 31.58 -0.06 13.98
C PRO A 458 30.57 1.06 13.71
N LYS A 459 31.00 2.27 13.32
CA LYS A 459 30.15 3.42 13.02
C LYS A 459 29.74 3.49 11.55
N ALA A 460 30.36 2.74 10.66
CA ALA A 460 30.05 2.75 9.24
C ALA A 460 28.56 2.45 8.92
N PRO A 461 27.83 1.56 9.65
CA PRO A 461 26.39 1.38 9.47
C PRO A 461 25.58 2.67 9.67
N GLU A 462 25.96 3.52 10.62
CA GLU A 462 25.29 4.80 10.89
C GLU A 462 25.47 5.77 9.71
N TYR A 463 26.66 5.84 9.13
CA TYR A 463 26.94 6.65 7.93
C TYR A 463 26.19 6.12 6.71
N LEU A 464 26.14 4.82 6.53
CA LEU A 464 25.38 4.22 5.42
C LEU A 464 23.88 4.48 5.57
N GLN A 465 23.33 4.39 6.79
CA GLN A 465 21.94 4.75 7.07
C GLN A 465 21.67 6.21 6.71
N ALA A 466 22.51 7.13 7.14
CA ALA A 466 22.39 8.56 6.83
C ALA A 466 22.49 8.82 5.31
N SER A 467 23.36 8.10 4.61
CA SER A 467 23.50 8.21 3.15
C SER A 467 22.27 7.75 2.40
N ILE A 468 21.62 6.66 2.86
CA ILE A 468 20.35 6.17 2.32
C ILE A 468 19.24 7.20 2.58
N GLU A 469 19.15 7.72 3.79
CA GLU A 469 18.17 8.76 4.14
C GLU A 469 18.34 10.01 3.27
N LYS A 470 19.55 10.43 3.04
CA LYS A 470 19.88 11.56 2.17
C LYS A 470 19.50 11.29 0.71
N GLY A 471 19.81 10.09 0.19
CA GLY A 471 19.44 9.67 -1.17
C GLY A 471 17.94 9.50 -1.39
N LEU A 472 17.18 9.13 -0.34
CA LEU A 472 15.74 8.93 -0.40
C LEU A 472 14.91 10.17 -0.05
N LYS A 473 15.51 11.26 0.38
CA LYS A 473 14.79 12.44 0.89
C LYS A 473 13.70 12.97 -0.05
N ASP A 474 14.03 13.11 -1.33
CA ASP A 474 13.07 13.61 -2.33
C ASP A 474 11.96 12.60 -2.61
N ILE A 475 12.29 11.32 -2.57
CA ILE A 475 11.34 10.22 -2.70
C ILE A 475 10.36 10.22 -1.52
N GLN A 476 10.83 10.40 -0.29
CA GLN A 476 9.99 10.50 0.90
C GLN A 476 8.98 11.64 0.80
N ILE A 477 9.40 12.82 0.36
CA ILE A 477 8.50 13.97 0.17
C ILE A 477 7.39 13.62 -0.84
N LYS A 478 7.73 12.92 -1.92
CA LYS A 478 6.75 12.48 -2.93
C LYS A 478 5.79 11.44 -2.35
N VAL A 479 6.29 10.48 -1.56
CA VAL A 479 5.47 9.47 -0.87
C VAL A 479 4.52 10.13 0.13
N GLU A 480 4.99 11.08 0.93
CA GLU A 480 4.13 11.83 1.86
C GLU A 480 2.99 12.57 1.14
N ASN A 481 3.29 13.16 -0.02
CA ASN A 481 2.27 13.83 -0.84
C ASN A 481 1.24 12.84 -1.40
N ILE A 482 1.67 11.63 -1.80
CA ILE A 482 0.78 10.55 -2.21
C ILE A 482 -0.12 10.14 -1.03
N VAL A 483 0.45 9.87 0.13
CA VAL A 483 -0.29 9.50 1.34
C VAL A 483 -1.30 10.59 1.72
N LYS A 484 -0.94 11.87 1.63
CA LYS A 484 -1.87 13.00 1.87
C LYS A 484 -3.05 13.02 0.90
N GLN A 485 -2.88 12.56 -0.34
CA GLN A 485 -3.97 12.48 -1.31
C GLN A 485 -4.97 11.36 -0.97
N TYR A 486 -4.51 10.24 -0.40
CA TYR A 486 -5.39 9.17 0.07
C TYR A 486 -6.01 9.44 1.46
N SER A 487 -5.30 10.13 2.33
CA SER A 487 -5.84 10.58 3.61
C SER A 487 -6.27 12.04 3.45
N LYS A 488 -7.57 12.32 3.33
CA LYS A 488 -8.07 13.69 3.56
C LYS A 488 -7.69 14.07 4.99
N GLN A 489 -6.57 14.76 5.14
CA GLN A 489 -6.24 15.41 6.40
C GLN A 489 -7.19 16.58 6.61
N ASN A 490 -8.36 16.30 7.16
CA ASN A 490 -9.08 17.32 7.89
C ASN A 490 -8.95 17.04 9.37
N SER A 491 -8.19 17.93 10.00
CA SER A 491 -8.10 18.22 11.41
C SER A 491 -7.80 17.06 12.37
N SER A 492 -6.57 17.05 12.80
CA SER A 492 -6.13 16.91 14.19
C SER A 492 -6.22 15.60 14.95
N SER A 493 -6.56 14.43 14.39
CA SER A 493 -6.49 13.22 15.21
C SER A 493 -6.39 11.86 14.51
N MET A 494 -6.29 11.80 13.19
CA MET A 494 -5.89 10.57 12.50
C MET A 494 -4.74 10.85 11.57
N THR A 495 -3.57 11.02 12.13
CA THR A 495 -2.40 10.46 11.52
C THR A 495 -2.56 8.94 11.65
N VAL A 496 -3.24 8.28 10.71
CA VAL A 496 -2.66 7.04 10.23
C VAL A 496 -1.33 7.52 9.70
N SER A 497 -0.34 7.52 10.55
CA SER A 497 1.04 7.70 10.14
C SER A 497 1.29 6.48 9.27
N TYR A 498 1.10 6.62 7.96
CA TYR A 498 1.80 5.81 7.00
C TYR A 498 3.28 6.17 7.16
N ASN A 499 3.81 5.88 8.33
CA ASN A 499 5.22 5.80 8.56
C ASN A 499 5.62 4.57 7.72
N ILE A 500 5.87 4.81 6.44
CA ILE A 500 6.76 3.95 5.69
C ILE A 500 8.09 4.20 6.35
N SER A 501 8.26 3.55 7.52
CA SER A 501 9.50 3.60 8.28
C SER A 501 10.56 3.06 7.34
N MET A 502 11.60 3.84 7.14
CA MET A 502 12.81 3.34 6.50
C MET A 502 13.19 2.03 7.18
N PRO A 503 13.37 0.94 6.44
CA PRO A 503 13.90 -0.27 7.04
C PRO A 503 15.25 0.09 7.63
N GLN A 504 15.45 -0.22 8.91
CA GLN A 504 16.70 0.09 9.59
C GLN A 504 17.79 -0.89 9.14
N ILE A 505 19.00 -0.38 8.95
CA ILE A 505 20.19 -1.15 8.54
C ILE A 505 20.60 -2.20 9.60
N SER A 506 20.03 -2.17 10.80
CA SER A 506 20.23 -3.21 11.82
C SER A 506 19.94 -4.65 11.32
N GLU A 507 19.26 -4.80 10.19
CA GLU A 507 19.04 -6.10 9.51
C GLU A 507 20.13 -6.44 8.47
N ILE A 508 21.05 -5.53 8.17
CA ILE A 508 22.16 -5.76 7.23
C ILE A 508 23.42 -6.01 8.04
N ASN A 509 23.94 -7.24 8.00
CA ASN A 509 25.21 -7.58 8.61
C ASN A 509 26.37 -6.91 7.82
N LEU A 510 26.72 -5.70 8.23
CA LEU A 510 27.88 -4.97 7.70
C LEU A 510 29.19 -5.35 8.40
N ASP A 511 29.16 -6.14 9.49
CA ASP A 511 30.34 -6.56 10.22
C ASP A 511 31.31 -7.36 9.32
N SER A 512 30.78 -8.15 8.37
CA SER A 512 31.61 -8.85 7.39
C SER A 512 32.28 -7.90 6.39
N VAL A 513 31.56 -6.85 5.98
CA VAL A 513 32.06 -5.84 5.04
C VAL A 513 33.14 -5.00 5.72
N MET A 514 32.92 -4.62 6.97
CA MET A 514 33.84 -3.78 7.71
C MET A 514 35.08 -4.57 8.21
N ASN A 515 34.91 -5.84 8.57
CA ASN A 515 36.04 -6.73 8.80
C ASN A 515 36.88 -6.95 7.54
N ASP A 516 36.24 -7.00 6.37
CA ASP A 516 36.90 -7.11 5.07
C ASP A 516 37.66 -5.82 4.73
N ILE A 517 37.08 -4.63 5.01
CA ILE A 517 37.76 -3.32 4.89
C ILE A 517 38.98 -3.29 5.81
N SER A 518 38.81 -3.64 7.09
CA SER A 518 39.89 -3.63 8.09
C SER A 518 40.98 -4.64 7.76
N GLN A 519 40.63 -5.87 7.32
CA GLN A 519 41.59 -6.89 6.90
C GLN A 519 42.31 -6.54 5.61
N ARG A 520 41.66 -5.89 4.64
CA ARG A 520 42.26 -5.48 3.38
C ARG A 520 43.19 -4.29 3.57
N ILE A 521 42.77 -3.26 4.28
CA ILE A 521 43.67 -2.17 4.65
C ILE A 521 44.87 -2.68 5.45
N ALA A 522 44.69 -3.70 6.32
CA ALA A 522 45.78 -4.34 7.06
C ALA A 522 46.59 -5.32 6.20
N SER A 523 45.99 -6.09 5.26
CA SER A 523 46.70 -7.08 4.44
C SER A 523 47.38 -6.46 3.21
N GLU A 524 46.79 -5.45 2.62
CA GLU A 524 47.40 -4.72 1.50
C GLU A 524 48.63 -3.90 1.92
N SER A 525 48.75 -3.56 3.20
CA SER A 525 49.99 -3.03 3.75
C SER A 525 51.18 -4.02 3.63
N SER A 526 50.92 -5.33 3.46
CA SER A 526 51.95 -6.37 3.32
C SER A 526 52.23 -6.85 1.90
N ASP A 527 51.24 -6.83 0.99
CA ASP A 527 51.34 -7.53 -0.32
C ASP A 527 51.60 -6.57 -1.53
N TRP A 528 51.26 -5.33 -1.42
CA TRP A 528 51.56 -4.33 -2.47
C TRP A 528 52.96 -3.70 -2.30
N GLY A 529 53.85 -4.44 -1.68
CA GLY A 529 55.24 -3.98 -1.50
C GLY A 529 55.31 -2.60 -0.83
N GLY A 530 54.44 -2.36 0.12
CA GLY A 530 54.28 -1.09 0.80
C GLY A 530 53.45 -0.06 0.00
N ALA A 531 52.54 -0.49 -0.94
CA ALA A 531 52.23 0.43 -2.01
C ALA A 531 50.93 1.23 -1.95
N ILE A 532 49.79 0.89 -1.29
CA ILE A 532 48.68 1.81 -1.47
C ILE A 532 48.10 2.39 -0.20
N ALA A 533 47.75 1.67 0.84
CA ALA A 533 47.30 2.35 2.06
C ALA A 533 48.48 2.77 2.95
N GLY A 534 49.41 1.89 3.19
CA GLY A 534 50.68 2.23 3.87
C GLY A 534 51.60 3.11 3.03
N ALA A 535 51.68 2.92 1.71
CA ALA A 535 52.51 3.73 0.82
C ALA A 535 51.86 5.02 0.36
N ALA A 536 50.52 5.15 0.31
CA ALA A 536 49.93 6.46 0.05
C ALA A 536 50.01 7.35 1.27
N ILE A 537 49.78 6.84 2.46
CA ILE A 537 49.98 7.59 3.71
C ILE A 537 51.46 7.58 4.12
N GLY A 538 52.11 6.43 4.13
CA GLY A 538 53.58 6.34 4.37
C GLY A 538 54.39 6.87 3.20
N GLY A 539 53.98 6.74 1.95
CA GLY A 539 54.58 7.37 0.78
C GLY A 539 54.35 8.87 0.70
N GLY A 540 53.24 9.39 1.20
CA GLY A 540 53.02 10.83 1.41
C GLY A 540 53.96 11.39 2.45
N ILE A 541 54.09 10.69 3.58
CA ILE A 541 55.10 11.03 4.62
C ILE A 541 56.54 10.79 4.12
N ALA A 542 56.77 9.67 3.45
CA ALA A 542 58.10 9.41 2.85
C ALA A 542 58.45 10.39 1.72
N LEU A 543 57.51 10.91 0.96
CA LEU A 543 57.68 11.96 -0.02
C LEU A 543 57.94 13.34 0.64
N LEU A 544 57.23 13.61 1.73
CA LEU A 544 57.46 14.78 2.57
C LEU A 544 58.81 14.70 3.29
N LEU A 545 59.16 13.52 3.81
CA LEU A 545 60.45 13.28 4.49
C LEU A 545 61.59 13.03 3.50
N GLY A 546 61.31 12.49 2.30
CA GLY A 546 62.29 12.23 1.27
C GLY A 546 62.72 13.45 0.42
N GLY A 547 61.97 14.57 0.50
CA GLY A 547 62.33 15.85 -0.12
C GLY A 547 63.34 16.65 0.73
N PRO A 548 62.93 17.79 1.34
CA PRO A 548 63.87 18.67 2.11
C PRO A 548 64.36 18.05 3.40
N LEU A 549 63.60 17.14 4.05
CA LEU A 549 64.05 16.47 5.30
C LEU A 549 65.14 15.44 5.08
N PHE A 550 65.16 14.76 3.96
CA PHE A 550 66.29 13.90 3.60
C PHE A 550 67.63 14.65 3.57
N TRP A 551 67.61 15.90 3.14
CA TRP A 551 68.78 16.73 3.15
C TRP A 551 69.22 17.25 4.55
N LEU A 552 68.23 17.43 5.44
CA LEU A 552 68.56 17.90 6.82
C LEU A 552 69.12 16.77 7.69
N VAL A 553 68.53 15.53 7.59
CA VAL A 553 69.02 14.36 8.30
C VAL A 553 70.29 13.80 7.57
N GLY A 554 70.30 13.94 6.26
CA GLY A 554 71.40 13.50 5.41
C GLY A 554 72.68 14.40 5.46
N GLY A 555 72.58 15.57 6.09
CA GLY A 555 73.76 16.41 6.31
C GLY A 555 74.93 15.72 7.03
N ALA A 556 74.58 14.83 7.98
CA ALA A 556 75.57 13.94 8.60
C ALA A 556 76.02 12.78 7.70
N ALA A 557 75.09 12.32 6.75
CA ALA A 557 75.41 11.25 5.79
C ALA A 557 76.26 11.72 4.59
N LEU A 558 76.27 13.03 4.27
CA LEU A 558 77.14 13.59 3.24
C LEU A 558 78.65 13.49 3.58
N ILE A 559 78.95 13.45 4.86
CA ILE A 559 80.35 13.18 5.31
C ILE A 559 80.67 11.68 5.10
N GLY A 560 79.71 10.76 5.19
CA GLY A 560 79.91 9.34 4.84
C GLY A 560 80.02 9.09 3.33
N LYS A 561 79.43 9.93 2.47
CA LYS A 561 79.46 9.81 1.01
C LYS A 561 80.88 9.92 0.45
N PHE A 562 81.74 10.57 1.16
CA PHE A 562 83.14 10.71 0.77
C PHE A 562 83.99 9.47 1.10
N LEU A 563 83.50 8.55 1.95
CA LEU A 563 84.27 7.43 2.46
C LEU A 563 83.84 6.04 2.00
N PHE A 564 82.49 5.78 1.60
CA PHE A 564 81.98 4.40 1.48
C PHE A 564 81.04 4.17 0.31
N GLY A 565 81.03 4.70 -0.79
CA GLY A 565 80.38 4.27 -2.06
C GLY A 565 78.97 3.55 -2.02
N ASP A 566 78.14 3.83 -0.99
CA ASP A 566 76.84 3.20 -0.84
C ASP A 566 75.82 3.66 -1.89
N SER A 567 74.90 2.77 -2.31
CA SER A 567 73.78 3.10 -3.18
C SER A 567 72.84 4.15 -2.53
N GLU A 568 72.10 4.93 -3.31
CA GLU A 568 71.18 5.93 -2.74
C GLU A 568 70.12 5.31 -1.82
N GLU A 569 69.65 4.08 -2.14
CA GLU A 569 68.67 3.34 -1.31
C GLU A 569 69.24 2.88 0.03
N GLU A 570 70.51 2.41 0.08
CA GLU A 570 71.17 2.04 1.33
C GLU A 570 71.40 3.25 2.22
N LYS A 571 71.79 4.38 1.66
CA LYS A 571 71.94 5.65 2.39
C LYS A 571 70.62 6.14 3.00
N LYS A 572 69.53 6.04 2.22
CA LYS A 572 68.19 6.37 2.69
C LYS A 572 67.75 5.46 3.84
N ALA A 573 67.94 4.16 3.71
CA ALA A 573 67.61 3.18 4.74
C ALA A 573 68.40 3.41 6.05
N LYS A 574 69.70 3.72 5.95
CA LYS A 574 70.57 4.06 7.10
C LYS A 574 70.15 5.37 7.78
N ALA A 575 69.72 6.38 7.00
CA ALA A 575 69.23 7.63 7.55
C ALA A 575 67.88 7.48 8.26
N MET A 576 66.99 6.68 7.74
CA MET A 576 65.70 6.38 8.35
C MET A 576 65.82 5.57 9.63
N ALA A 577 66.83 4.71 9.76
CA ALA A 577 67.06 3.85 10.94
C ALA A 577 67.89 4.56 12.03
N LYS A 578 68.35 5.79 11.83
CA LYS A 578 69.16 6.53 12.79
C LYS A 578 68.27 7.11 13.88
N ASP A 579 68.64 6.87 15.16
CA ASP A 579 68.05 7.57 16.30
C ASP A 579 68.29 9.05 16.23
N LEU A 580 67.21 9.83 16.36
CA LEU A 580 67.24 11.29 16.29
C LEU A 580 67.20 11.92 17.70
N SER A 581 68.04 12.93 17.91
CA SER A 581 67.91 13.73 19.13
C SER A 581 66.60 14.47 19.22
N LEU A 582 66.20 14.88 20.41
CA LEU A 582 64.95 15.63 20.62
C LEU A 582 64.86 16.90 19.75
N GLU A 583 66.04 17.61 19.57
CA GLU A 583 66.09 18.79 18.73
C GLU A 583 65.87 18.47 17.24
N GLU A 584 66.47 17.39 16.74
CA GLU A 584 66.26 16.91 15.37
C GLU A 584 64.79 16.50 15.14
N ARG A 585 64.18 15.79 16.09
CA ARG A 585 62.77 15.40 16.04
C ARG A 585 61.83 16.59 16.10
N ALA A 586 62.12 17.60 16.92
CA ALA A 586 61.33 18.83 16.96
C ALA A 586 61.36 19.57 15.61
N LYS A 587 62.51 19.62 14.92
CA LYS A 587 62.63 20.21 13.56
C LYS A 587 61.82 19.39 12.54
N VAL A 588 61.85 18.07 12.59
CA VAL A 588 61.05 17.21 11.75
C VAL A 588 59.56 17.48 11.95
N ARG A 589 59.12 17.56 13.20
CA ARG A 589 57.74 17.90 13.54
C ARG A 589 57.31 19.24 12.93
N GLU A 590 58.09 20.32 13.11
CA GLU A 590 57.78 21.66 12.56
C GLU A 590 57.65 21.62 11.05
N GLN A 591 58.55 20.96 10.34
CA GLN A 591 58.50 20.86 8.90
C GLN A 591 57.31 20.08 8.37
N ILE A 592 56.87 19.03 9.08
CA ILE A 592 55.66 18.30 8.73
C ILE A 592 54.44 19.19 8.96
N PHE A 593 54.37 19.90 10.09
CA PHE A 593 53.22 20.77 10.39
C PHE A 593 53.14 21.99 9.45
N GLU A 594 54.26 22.53 8.94
CA GLU A 594 54.25 23.56 7.89
C GLU A 594 53.56 23.07 6.61
N LYS A 595 53.53 21.75 6.37
CA LYS A 595 52.88 21.09 5.24
C LYS A 595 51.60 20.33 5.65
N GLY A 596 51.03 20.67 6.80
CA GLY A 596 49.89 19.93 7.36
C GLY A 596 48.70 19.86 6.43
N GLN A 597 48.38 20.92 5.68
CA GLN A 597 47.31 20.90 4.71
C GLN A 597 47.58 19.93 3.55
N GLU A 598 48.80 19.93 3.00
CA GLU A 598 49.21 19.01 1.94
C GLU A 598 49.12 17.53 2.40
N LEU A 599 49.49 17.27 3.67
CA LEU A 599 49.37 15.95 4.28
C LEU A 599 47.89 15.53 4.43
N GLN A 600 47.03 16.43 4.91
CA GLN A 600 45.61 16.15 5.05
C GLN A 600 44.95 15.88 3.69
N ASP A 601 45.30 16.68 2.66
CA ASP A 601 44.79 16.48 1.31
C ASP A 601 45.17 15.09 0.74
N LYS A 602 46.39 14.63 1.01
CA LYS A 602 46.83 13.28 0.63
C LYS A 602 46.16 12.18 1.42
N ILE A 603 45.89 12.38 2.70
CA ILE A 603 45.11 11.44 3.52
C ILE A 603 43.73 11.34 2.96
N ASN A 604 43.05 12.45 2.65
CA ASN A 604 41.73 12.48 2.04
C ASN A 604 41.69 11.70 0.73
N GLU A 605 42.62 12.00 -0.18
CA GLU A 605 42.77 11.33 -1.48
C GLU A 605 43.00 9.81 -1.33
N SER A 606 43.82 9.42 -0.36
CA SER A 606 44.17 8.02 -0.11
C SER A 606 42.99 7.23 0.44
N VAL A 607 42.22 7.80 1.39
CA VAL A 607 41.03 7.19 1.94
C VAL A 607 39.93 7.08 0.89
N GLU A 608 39.73 8.14 0.10
CA GLU A 608 38.75 8.14 -1.00
C GLU A 608 39.10 7.07 -2.04
N ASN A 609 40.37 7.00 -2.49
CA ASN A 609 40.83 6.01 -3.45
C ASN A 609 40.71 4.58 -2.92
N ALA A 610 40.99 4.32 -1.64
CA ALA A 610 40.85 3.01 -1.02
C ALA A 610 39.38 2.56 -1.02
N LEU A 611 38.45 3.45 -0.65
CA LEU A 611 37.00 3.14 -0.67
C LEU A 611 36.48 2.99 -2.10
N ILE A 612 36.83 3.83 -3.04
CA ILE A 612 36.38 3.77 -4.45
C ILE A 612 37.02 2.59 -5.19
N GLY A 613 38.27 2.28 -4.92
CA GLY A 613 39.05 1.25 -5.62
C GLY A 613 38.68 -0.17 -5.23
N ASP A 614 38.04 -0.37 -4.07
CA ASP A 614 37.65 -1.70 -3.62
C ASP A 614 36.30 -2.13 -4.22
N ARG A 615 36.39 -2.92 -5.28
CA ARG A 615 35.24 -3.42 -6.03
C ARG A 615 34.31 -4.29 -5.18
N GLU A 616 34.86 -5.06 -4.25
CA GLU A 616 34.10 -5.99 -3.43
C GLU A 616 33.31 -5.24 -2.34
N ILE A 617 33.92 -4.24 -1.70
CA ILE A 617 33.23 -3.32 -0.78
C ILE A 617 32.05 -2.64 -1.48
N LYS A 618 32.32 -2.07 -2.66
CA LYS A 618 31.30 -1.41 -3.46
C LYS A 618 30.14 -2.36 -3.83
N GLU A 619 30.44 -3.57 -4.30
CA GLU A 619 29.44 -4.54 -4.66
C GLU A 619 28.61 -5.00 -3.42
N ASN A 620 29.24 -5.17 -2.27
CA ASN A 620 28.58 -5.56 -1.02
C ASN A 620 27.64 -4.46 -0.51
N ILE A 621 28.09 -3.22 -0.49
CA ILE A 621 27.26 -2.06 -0.10
C ILE A 621 26.11 -1.89 -1.07
N ASN A 622 26.36 -1.88 -2.38
CA ASN A 622 25.33 -1.74 -3.40
C ASN A 622 24.32 -2.90 -3.36
N SER A 623 24.76 -4.13 -3.08
CA SER A 623 23.87 -5.28 -2.89
C SER A 623 22.95 -5.10 -1.67
N SER A 624 23.49 -4.57 -0.58
CA SER A 624 22.75 -4.29 0.65
C SER A 624 21.74 -3.17 0.44
N VAL A 625 22.16 -2.08 -0.22
CA VAL A 625 21.28 -0.96 -0.60
C VAL A 625 20.15 -1.44 -1.51
N ARG A 626 20.45 -2.30 -2.51
CA ARG A 626 19.42 -2.88 -3.40
C ARG A 626 18.38 -3.67 -2.63
N LYS A 627 18.78 -4.56 -1.73
CA LYS A 627 17.84 -5.35 -0.91
C LYS A 627 16.93 -4.46 -0.08
N LEU A 628 17.50 -3.43 0.51
CA LEU A 628 16.79 -2.45 1.32
C LEU A 628 15.79 -1.65 0.47
N LEU A 629 16.21 -1.14 -0.68
CA LEU A 629 15.34 -0.39 -1.60
C LEU A 629 14.25 -1.29 -2.23
N GLN A 630 14.54 -2.57 -2.50
CA GLN A 630 13.53 -3.55 -2.93
C GLN A 630 12.47 -3.77 -1.84
N SER A 631 12.90 -3.91 -0.58
CA SER A 631 11.99 -3.99 0.56
C SER A 631 11.14 -2.73 0.70
N TYR A 632 11.75 -1.54 0.56
CA TYR A 632 11.06 -0.26 0.56
C TYR A 632 10.04 -0.14 -0.58
N GLN A 633 10.42 -0.51 -1.81
CA GLN A 633 9.53 -0.53 -2.97
C GLN A 633 8.37 -1.55 -2.79
N SER A 634 8.65 -2.72 -2.23
CA SER A 634 7.62 -3.71 -1.88
C SER A 634 6.68 -3.17 -0.81
N ASN A 635 7.22 -2.45 0.18
CA ASN A 635 6.43 -1.80 1.23
C ASN A 635 5.54 -0.68 0.67
N LEU A 636 6.01 0.09 -0.30
CA LEU A 636 5.20 1.07 -1.03
C LEU A 636 4.07 0.40 -1.81
N LYS A 637 4.38 -0.65 -2.55
CA LYS A 637 3.37 -1.47 -3.27
C LYS A 637 2.38 -2.10 -2.29
N THR A 638 2.83 -2.60 -1.14
CA THR A 638 1.97 -3.21 -0.12
C THR A 638 1.18 -2.14 0.64
N ALA A 639 1.69 -0.94 0.86
CA ALA A 639 0.90 0.19 1.38
C ALA A 639 -0.21 0.58 0.40
N ARG A 640 0.05 0.54 -0.91
CA ARG A 640 -0.97 0.66 -1.95
C ARG A 640 -1.95 -0.52 -1.93
N ILE A 641 -1.48 -1.77 -1.79
CA ILE A 641 -2.30 -2.99 -1.70
C ILE A 641 -3.15 -3.04 -0.41
N LEU A 642 -2.74 -2.40 0.68
CA LEU A 642 -3.56 -2.31 1.91
C LEU A 642 -4.61 -1.22 1.82
N ILE A 643 -4.43 -0.35 0.91
CA ILE A 643 -5.46 0.48 0.35
C ILE A 643 -6.08 -0.29 -0.85
N ASP A 644 -5.46 -1.28 -1.40
CA ASP A 644 -5.93 -2.29 -2.32
C ASP A 644 -6.37 -3.54 -1.53
#